data_036cdc05a101aa9fda7da828859bd2ab
#
_entry.id   036cdc05a101aa9fda7da828859bd2ab
#
_cell.length_a   1.000
_cell.length_b   1.000
_cell.length_c   1.000
_cell.angle_alpha   90.00
_cell.angle_beta   90.00
_cell.angle_gamma   90.00
#
_symmetry.space_group_name_H-M   'P 1'
#
loop_
_entity.id
_entity.type
_entity.pdbx_description
1 polymer ?
#
loop_
_entity_poly.entity_id
_entity_poly.type
_entity_poly.pdbx_seq_one_letter_code
_entity_poly.pdbx_strand_id
1 'polypeptide(L)'
;RGDVFDREGRLLIGNKAQFSAVIHLDELKSEIWKKKVELKKDAFRIRRDLSNLGNITLTELINHCSNENIIKGRFISLSGKKNFKSQLKPKIYWQEQRLTVDENKNGEWTCKITDFNARIKSSFEANNVGEYISINVSNLFSTKFHLHLDKQFRANPTEMPDSNNRNNNFWDTIFSVGDYDYPNYPVFVTNSYTLGWEARFFVINKYLQKANRISGRDEKLYEKNLKNHWNKRLVLPMELIPNLSSNEYAVLIEGIPPSSPIQIQAESIRHYPQGSLAAHVLGYVGNGYEANDEGLSGGDLATFEIKGKKGKDGIEKYYDEHLRGKDGGEIWRINPMGLRFDQIEKKASQKGKSIELTIDIDIQNIAESSLVKMANKVQSHRVLPDQDWEKTIKKRTRKVLLTKNENQISPELLLTSFKDAPFPLSGKEASTVAGFKGTEKDANQLLRTLYSNGVLAKNGNTHGKYVIAPPPPPPGAAVLLNVKTGEILALASKPNYNLQDLSPSMSQDTFDNIERQEAWLPRAWHPGYCPASPFKLVTAVAALRANVVTPEEKLVCNGIYKGMECHCYPGRHGEMNLRNAEAQSCNVYFFQLAERLGEKLLIQEANSFGMDKSPIIPLPRLRNSPNVPDPQWKKKKVGENWALEDTFNVAIGQGGLRQSPLQMACFAAALAKQDKIFHPKLIKSDSHRSYPISARPIGLSKANMTAVINGMHDATTKGTAKRCKIEGIEIAGKTGTAQWRNHNMQLNLAWFIGFAPVQNPEVAIAVLIEGIIPQDHIQGGLTATPVAKDILQAYFTKNKISLE
;
A
#
# COMPACT_ATOMS: atom_id res chain seq x y z
N ARG A 1 4.95 -10.36 -19.46
CA ARG A 1 3.91 -9.34 -19.74
C ARG A 1 4.43 -8.33 -20.77
N GLY A 2 3.51 -7.65 -21.50
CA GLY A 2 3.84 -6.54 -22.39
C GLY A 2 4.41 -5.34 -21.64
N ASP A 3 5.18 -4.53 -22.30
CA ASP A 3 5.74 -3.30 -21.72
C ASP A 3 4.76 -2.13 -21.87
N VAL A 4 4.92 -1.10 -21.03
CA VAL A 4 4.14 0.13 -21.12
C VAL A 4 5.12 1.29 -21.31
N PHE A 5 4.87 2.10 -22.31
CA PHE A 5 5.71 3.24 -22.67
C PHE A 5 4.95 4.55 -22.52
N ASP A 6 5.70 5.64 -22.33
CA ASP A 6 5.16 6.98 -22.42
C ASP A 6 5.01 7.42 -23.91
N ARG A 7 4.55 8.63 -24.13
CA ARG A 7 4.34 9.19 -25.49
C ARG A 7 5.61 9.31 -26.34
N GLU A 8 6.78 9.34 -25.71
CA GLU A 8 8.09 9.45 -26.36
C GLU A 8 8.80 8.08 -26.48
N GLY A 9 8.12 6.98 -26.11
CA GLY A 9 8.66 5.63 -26.18
C GLY A 9 9.55 5.27 -24.99
N ARG A 10 9.56 6.05 -23.90
CA ARG A 10 10.33 5.75 -22.69
C ARG A 10 9.59 4.73 -21.84
N LEU A 11 10.32 3.78 -21.29
CA LEU A 11 9.76 2.67 -20.50
C LEU A 11 9.19 3.15 -19.16
N LEU A 12 7.89 2.92 -18.97
CA LEU A 12 7.17 3.16 -17.73
C LEU A 12 6.99 1.89 -16.91
N ILE A 13 6.67 0.79 -17.57
CA ILE A 13 6.55 -0.53 -16.96
C ILE A 13 7.22 -1.54 -17.88
N GLY A 14 8.13 -2.31 -17.33
CA GLY A 14 8.82 -3.39 -18.06
C GLY A 14 8.87 -4.70 -17.25
N ASN A 15 9.75 -5.56 -17.69
CA ASN A 15 10.03 -6.80 -16.99
C ASN A 15 11.53 -6.87 -16.74
N LYS A 16 11.91 -7.32 -15.55
CA LYS A 16 13.30 -7.53 -15.17
C LYS A 16 13.49 -8.98 -14.75
N ALA A 17 14.58 -9.59 -15.14
CA ALA A 17 14.96 -10.88 -14.60
C ALA A 17 15.31 -10.70 -13.13
N GLN A 18 14.72 -11.54 -12.29
CA GLN A 18 15.07 -11.71 -10.88
C GLN A 18 15.61 -13.11 -10.72
N PHE A 19 16.73 -13.22 -10.05
CA PHE A 19 17.37 -14.50 -9.81
C PHE A 19 17.16 -14.94 -8.37
N SER A 20 16.90 -16.23 -8.18
CA SER A 20 16.80 -16.85 -6.86
C SER A 20 17.59 -18.16 -6.87
N ALA A 21 18.26 -18.46 -5.77
CA ALA A 21 18.83 -19.81 -5.58
C ALA A 21 17.72 -20.73 -5.07
N VAL A 22 17.46 -21.80 -5.80
CA VAL A 22 16.40 -22.76 -5.52
C VAL A 22 16.98 -24.15 -5.38
N ILE A 23 16.25 -25.05 -4.73
CA ILE A 23 16.63 -26.46 -4.59
C ILE A 23 15.46 -27.37 -4.94
N HIS A 24 15.70 -28.37 -5.76
CA HIS A 24 14.73 -29.42 -6.06
C HIS A 24 14.77 -30.52 -4.99
N LEU A 25 13.68 -30.64 -4.22
CA LEU A 25 13.61 -31.54 -3.07
C LEU A 25 13.62 -33.04 -3.48
N ASP A 26 13.19 -33.32 -4.68
CA ASP A 26 13.20 -34.67 -5.27
C ASP A 26 14.62 -35.17 -5.54
N GLU A 27 15.57 -34.32 -5.83
CA GLU A 27 16.98 -34.67 -6.03
C GLU A 27 17.69 -35.07 -4.72
N LEU A 28 17.17 -34.63 -3.58
CA LEU A 28 17.76 -34.87 -2.25
C LEU A 28 17.34 -36.20 -1.60
N LYS A 29 16.50 -36.99 -2.25
CA LYS A 29 15.90 -38.21 -1.70
C LYS A 29 16.92 -39.17 -1.11
N SER A 30 18.01 -39.43 -1.83
CA SER A 30 19.07 -40.34 -1.39
C SER A 30 19.81 -39.81 -0.15
N GLU A 31 20.16 -38.53 -0.12
CA GLU A 31 20.82 -37.90 1.03
C GLU A 31 19.91 -37.85 2.25
N ILE A 32 18.63 -37.49 2.07
CA ILE A 32 17.64 -37.48 3.13
C ILE A 32 17.46 -38.85 3.73
N TRP A 33 17.40 -39.89 2.89
CA TRP A 33 17.28 -41.28 3.37
C TRP A 33 18.53 -41.73 4.17
N LYS A 34 19.73 -41.44 3.66
CA LYS A 34 20.99 -41.75 4.36
C LYS A 34 21.03 -41.03 5.71
N LYS A 35 20.68 -39.75 5.76
CA LYS A 35 20.66 -38.99 7.02
C LYS A 35 19.62 -39.51 7.99
N LYS A 36 18.44 -39.90 7.50
CA LYS A 36 17.40 -40.52 8.35
C LYS A 36 17.90 -41.85 8.97
N VAL A 37 18.64 -42.66 8.22
CA VAL A 37 19.24 -43.94 8.73
C VAL A 37 20.30 -43.63 9.78
N GLU A 38 21.15 -42.63 9.55
CA GLU A 38 22.15 -42.17 10.52
C GLU A 38 21.50 -41.74 11.82
N LEU A 39 20.53 -40.80 11.76
CA LEU A 39 19.79 -40.32 12.91
C LEU A 39 19.09 -41.47 13.68
N LYS A 40 18.57 -42.46 12.97
CA LYS A 40 17.96 -43.64 13.60
C LYS A 40 18.99 -44.49 14.34
N LYS A 41 20.20 -44.67 13.80
CA LYS A 41 21.27 -45.38 14.49
C LYS A 41 21.73 -44.66 15.75
N ASP A 42 21.87 -43.36 15.69
CA ASP A 42 22.25 -42.55 16.85
C ASP A 42 21.17 -42.57 17.93
N ALA A 43 19.89 -42.45 17.53
CA ALA A 43 18.76 -42.59 18.41
C ALA A 43 18.74 -43.94 19.14
N PHE A 44 18.99 -45.00 18.42
CA PHE A 44 19.05 -46.36 19.01
C PHE A 44 20.20 -46.51 20.01
N ARG A 45 21.37 -45.93 19.70
CA ARG A 45 22.54 -45.95 20.61
C ARG A 45 22.22 -45.18 21.92
N ILE A 46 21.62 -44.04 21.84
CA ILE A 46 21.23 -43.22 23.00
C ILE A 46 20.22 -43.98 23.87
N ARG A 47 19.20 -44.58 23.27
CA ARG A 47 18.22 -45.41 24.01
C ARG A 47 18.89 -46.55 24.73
N ARG A 48 19.83 -47.23 24.07
CA ARG A 48 20.57 -48.32 24.70
C ARG A 48 21.40 -47.82 25.88
N ASP A 49 22.09 -46.70 25.73
CA ASP A 49 22.93 -46.13 26.78
C ASP A 49 22.07 -45.68 27.96
N LEU A 50 20.92 -45.09 27.73
CA LEU A 50 19.93 -44.75 28.76
C LEU A 50 19.34 -45.96 29.48
N SER A 51 19.00 -47.04 28.73
CA SER A 51 18.47 -48.27 29.33
C SER A 51 19.50 -48.96 30.19
N ASN A 52 20.79 -48.84 29.90
CA ASN A 52 21.88 -49.37 30.69
C ASN A 52 22.06 -48.65 32.05
N LEU A 53 21.58 -47.45 32.16
CA LEU A 53 21.60 -46.68 33.43
C LEU A 53 20.47 -47.05 34.40
N GLY A 54 19.53 -47.95 33.99
CA GLY A 54 18.40 -48.40 34.80
C GLY A 54 17.24 -47.37 34.82
N ASN A 55 16.33 -47.52 35.79
CA ASN A 55 15.20 -46.58 36.01
C ASN A 55 15.72 -45.28 36.64
N ILE A 56 16.34 -44.43 35.86
CA ILE A 56 16.82 -43.14 36.33
C ILE A 56 15.70 -42.12 36.18
N THR A 57 15.37 -41.38 37.21
CA THR A 57 14.50 -40.24 37.15
C THR A 57 15.19 -39.13 36.34
N LEU A 58 14.40 -38.22 35.75
CA LEU A 58 14.96 -37.06 35.07
C LEU A 58 15.92 -36.25 35.96
N THR A 59 15.62 -36.24 37.25
CA THR A 59 16.46 -35.63 38.29
C THR A 59 17.80 -36.32 38.45
N GLU A 60 17.84 -37.64 38.50
CA GLU A 60 19.08 -38.42 38.57
C GLU A 60 19.88 -38.30 37.30
N LEU A 61 19.21 -38.27 36.12
CA LEU A 61 19.87 -38.06 34.84
C LEU A 61 20.58 -36.71 34.79
N ILE A 62 19.87 -35.63 35.25
CA ILE A 62 20.44 -34.28 35.29
C ILE A 62 21.57 -34.19 36.34
N ASN A 63 21.44 -34.90 37.47
CA ASN A 63 22.49 -34.92 38.49
C ASN A 63 23.73 -35.64 37.98
N HIS A 64 23.55 -36.74 37.26
CA HIS A 64 24.70 -37.46 36.63
C HIS A 64 25.40 -36.63 35.56
N CYS A 65 24.70 -35.73 34.90
CA CYS A 65 25.25 -34.86 33.84
C CYS A 65 26.05 -33.67 34.40
N SER A 66 26.00 -33.39 35.67
CA SER A 66 26.64 -32.18 36.24
C SER A 66 27.64 -32.54 37.33
N ASN A 67 28.89 -32.82 36.97
CA ASN A 67 29.99 -32.92 37.93
C ASN A 67 30.26 -31.56 38.68
N GLU A 68 29.55 -30.48 38.31
CA GLU A 68 29.74 -29.12 38.84
C GLU A 68 28.50 -28.54 39.54
N ASN A 69 27.48 -29.32 39.83
CA ASN A 69 26.19 -28.83 40.39
C ASN A 69 25.55 -27.67 39.60
N ILE A 70 25.79 -27.63 38.32
CA ILE A 70 25.27 -26.60 37.44
C ILE A 70 24.44 -27.24 36.32
N ILE A 71 23.17 -26.84 36.25
CA ILE A 71 22.31 -27.17 35.11
C ILE A 71 22.42 -26.03 34.14
N LYS A 72 22.85 -26.34 32.91
CA LYS A 72 22.91 -25.40 31.80
C LYS A 72 21.86 -25.77 30.78
N GLY A 73 21.15 -24.77 30.32
CA GLY A 73 20.16 -24.96 29.25
C GLY A 73 20.04 -23.74 28.34
N ARG A 74 19.42 -23.98 27.23
CA ARG A 74 19.15 -22.95 26.24
C ARG A 74 17.71 -23.02 25.80
N PHE A 75 17.06 -21.84 25.71
CA PHE A 75 15.77 -21.75 25.06
C PHE A 75 15.94 -21.72 23.54
N ILE A 76 15.30 -22.63 22.86
CA ILE A 76 15.30 -22.70 21.40
C ILE A 76 13.88 -22.43 20.92
N SER A 77 13.73 -21.36 20.13
CA SER A 77 12.48 -21.03 19.47
C SER A 77 12.49 -21.56 18.04
N LEU A 78 11.56 -22.44 17.71
CA LEU A 78 11.36 -22.94 16.36
C LEU A 78 10.82 -21.85 15.39
N SER A 79 10.31 -20.73 15.92
CA SER A 79 9.80 -19.64 15.09
C SER A 79 10.87 -18.67 14.58
N GLY A 80 12.14 -18.87 14.94
CA GLY A 80 13.26 -18.04 14.46
C GLY A 80 13.23 -16.58 14.91
N LYS A 81 12.41 -16.20 15.89
CA LYS A 81 12.35 -14.84 16.40
C LYS A 81 13.57 -14.55 17.28
N LYS A 82 14.44 -13.67 16.81
CA LYS A 82 15.67 -13.22 17.49
C LYS A 82 15.45 -12.51 18.85
N ASN A 83 14.25 -12.18 19.24
CA ASN A 83 13.95 -11.40 20.45
C ASN A 83 13.15 -12.21 21.46
N PHE A 84 13.70 -13.34 21.90
CA PHE A 84 13.30 -13.92 23.17
C PHE A 84 13.96 -13.17 24.33
N LYS A 85 13.42 -12.02 24.66
CA LYS A 85 13.77 -11.38 25.93
C LYS A 85 12.92 -11.96 27.04
N SER A 86 13.57 -12.72 27.90
CA SER A 86 13.37 -12.72 29.37
C SER A 86 12.02 -13.00 30.02
N GLN A 87 10.95 -13.35 29.31
CA GLN A 87 9.67 -13.66 29.97
C GLN A 87 9.49 -15.15 30.32
N LEU A 88 10.37 -16.00 29.86
CA LEU A 88 10.31 -17.43 30.07
C LEU A 88 11.57 -17.92 30.81
N LYS A 89 11.90 -17.27 31.90
CA LYS A 89 12.92 -17.88 32.79
C LYS A 89 12.36 -19.20 33.31
N PRO A 90 13.09 -20.31 33.13
CA PRO A 90 12.67 -21.58 33.72
C PRO A 90 12.50 -21.36 35.21
N LYS A 91 11.34 -21.75 35.74
CA LYS A 91 11.16 -21.78 37.18
C LYS A 91 11.69 -23.16 37.61
N ILE A 92 12.92 -23.22 38.09
CA ILE A 92 13.52 -24.43 38.60
C ILE A 92 13.34 -24.41 40.10
N TYR A 93 12.75 -25.46 40.60
CA TYR A 93 12.52 -25.67 42.05
C TYR A 93 13.38 -26.84 42.54
N TRP A 94 13.99 -26.61 43.67
CA TRP A 94 14.78 -27.57 44.38
C TRP A 94 14.22 -27.69 45.79
N GLN A 95 13.74 -28.86 46.21
CA GLN A 95 13.05 -29.03 47.51
C GLN A 95 11.99 -27.94 47.78
N GLU A 96 11.14 -27.68 46.82
CA GLU A 96 10.10 -26.66 46.88
C GLU A 96 10.61 -25.19 46.88
N GLN A 97 11.90 -24.97 47.00
CA GLN A 97 12.50 -23.64 46.87
C GLN A 97 12.82 -23.29 45.39
N ARG A 98 12.41 -22.12 44.98
CA ARG A 98 12.71 -21.60 43.64
C ARG A 98 14.19 -21.20 43.56
N LEU A 99 14.92 -21.82 42.65
CA LEU A 99 16.32 -21.50 42.38
C LEU A 99 16.48 -20.28 41.47
N THR A 100 17.56 -19.58 41.70
CA THR A 100 17.95 -18.44 40.81
C THR A 100 18.52 -19.01 39.51
N VAL A 101 18.03 -18.47 38.40
CA VAL A 101 18.47 -18.82 37.07
C VAL A 101 19.13 -17.60 36.43
N ASP A 102 20.40 -17.73 36.08
CA ASP A 102 21.17 -16.71 35.38
C ASP A 102 21.06 -16.94 33.87
N GLU A 103 20.71 -15.93 33.12
CA GLU A 103 20.54 -15.97 31.67
C GLU A 103 21.55 -15.02 31.00
N ASN A 104 22.27 -15.54 30.01
CA ASN A 104 23.15 -14.69 29.20
C ASN A 104 22.43 -14.05 28.01
N LYS A 105 23.10 -13.13 27.30
CA LYS A 105 22.54 -12.40 26.16
C LYS A 105 22.13 -13.31 24.98
N ASN A 106 22.55 -14.56 24.96
CA ASN A 106 22.28 -15.53 23.88
C ASN A 106 21.12 -16.47 24.20
N GLY A 107 20.40 -16.25 25.33
CA GLY A 107 19.31 -17.11 25.75
C GLY A 107 19.77 -18.42 26.42
N GLU A 108 21.04 -18.53 26.74
CA GLU A 108 21.55 -19.62 27.57
C GLU A 108 21.33 -19.27 29.03
N TRP A 109 20.88 -20.22 29.78
CA TRP A 109 20.66 -20.06 31.20
C TRP A 109 21.45 -21.11 32.00
N THR A 110 21.87 -20.70 33.20
CA THR A 110 22.55 -21.57 34.15
C THR A 110 21.82 -21.50 35.48
N CYS A 111 21.74 -22.63 36.14
CA CYS A 111 21.19 -22.74 37.50
C CYS A 111 22.18 -23.56 38.36
N LYS A 112 22.63 -22.96 39.45
CA LYS A 112 23.54 -23.65 40.38
C LYS A 112 22.71 -24.41 41.44
N ILE A 113 22.97 -25.71 41.61
CA ILE A 113 22.31 -26.56 42.55
C ILE A 113 23.27 -26.77 43.74
N THR A 114 22.80 -26.43 44.92
CA THR A 114 23.66 -26.46 46.12
C THR A 114 23.47 -27.73 46.95
N ASP A 115 22.47 -28.59 46.61
CA ASP A 115 22.23 -29.82 47.38
C ASP A 115 21.76 -30.98 46.49
N PHE A 116 22.31 -32.20 46.67
CA PHE A 116 22.20 -33.32 45.75
C PHE A 116 20.93 -34.19 45.89
N ASN A 117 20.10 -33.97 46.89
CA ASN A 117 19.02 -34.94 47.21
C ASN A 117 17.62 -34.49 46.84
N ALA A 118 17.44 -33.58 45.96
CA ALA A 118 16.15 -32.99 45.71
C ALA A 118 15.57 -33.25 44.35
N ARG A 119 14.25 -33.28 44.28
CA ARG A 119 13.48 -33.43 43.03
C ARG A 119 13.39 -32.11 42.28
N ILE A 120 13.75 -32.10 41.00
CA ILE A 120 13.52 -30.94 40.13
C ILE A 120 12.06 -30.94 39.71
N LYS A 121 11.30 -29.96 40.21
CA LYS A 121 10.01 -29.60 39.67
C LYS A 121 10.23 -28.42 38.72
N SER A 122 10.13 -28.62 37.46
CA SER A 122 10.09 -27.52 36.48
C SER A 122 8.65 -27.24 36.08
N SER A 123 8.07 -26.15 36.54
CA SER A 123 6.82 -25.63 35.97
C SER A 123 7.12 -24.53 34.98
N PHE A 124 6.80 -24.75 33.72
CA PHE A 124 6.89 -23.72 32.69
C PHE A 124 5.51 -23.20 32.37
N GLU A 125 5.25 -21.95 32.70
CA GLU A 125 4.12 -21.21 32.18
C GLU A 125 4.54 -20.56 30.85
N ALA A 126 4.45 -21.29 29.74
CA ALA A 126 4.66 -20.74 28.42
C ALA A 126 3.40 -20.91 27.57
N ASN A 127 2.87 -19.80 27.14
CA ASN A 127 1.68 -19.75 26.27
C ASN A 127 1.98 -19.90 24.77
N ASN A 128 3.23 -20.20 24.38
CA ASN A 128 3.63 -20.27 22.99
C ASN A 128 4.01 -21.67 22.54
N VAL A 129 3.41 -22.12 21.46
CA VAL A 129 3.68 -23.40 20.79
C VAL A 129 5.07 -23.35 20.14
N GLY A 130 5.89 -24.35 20.41
CA GLY A 130 7.19 -24.53 19.71
C GLY A 130 8.43 -24.10 20.47
N GLU A 131 8.39 -24.01 21.80
CA GLU A 131 9.55 -23.70 22.63
C GLU A 131 10.06 -24.95 23.35
N TYR A 132 11.38 -25.15 23.31
CA TYR A 132 12.05 -26.28 23.91
C TYR A 132 13.18 -25.81 24.84
N ILE A 133 13.43 -26.61 25.88
CA ILE A 133 14.58 -26.41 26.73
C ILE A 133 15.62 -27.46 26.36
N SER A 134 16.83 -27.02 26.08
CA SER A 134 17.96 -27.89 25.81
C SER A 134 18.85 -28.00 27.03
N ILE A 135 19.11 -29.20 27.49
CA ILE A 135 20.05 -29.46 28.58
C ILE A 135 21.20 -30.28 28.01
N ASN A 136 22.42 -29.84 28.21
CA ASN A 136 23.59 -30.54 27.74
C ASN A 136 23.87 -31.73 28.65
N VAL A 137 23.78 -32.93 28.11
CA VAL A 137 24.03 -34.19 28.83
C VAL A 137 25.27 -34.96 28.29
N SER A 138 26.17 -34.27 27.63
CA SER A 138 27.34 -34.85 26.97
C SER A 138 28.30 -35.63 27.86
N ASN A 139 28.26 -35.34 29.17
CA ASN A 139 29.11 -36.08 30.13
C ASN A 139 28.65 -37.50 30.44
N LEU A 140 27.38 -37.83 30.13
CA LEU A 140 26.79 -39.13 30.41
C LEU A 140 26.97 -40.15 29.26
N PHE A 141 27.17 -39.65 28.04
CA PHE A 141 27.17 -40.45 26.85
C PHE A 141 28.41 -40.19 26.01
N SER A 142 28.86 -41.19 25.28
CA SER A 142 30.02 -41.14 24.36
C SER A 142 29.80 -40.22 23.16
N THR A 143 28.56 -39.76 22.96
CA THR A 143 28.14 -38.79 21.91
C THR A 143 27.60 -37.53 22.54
N LYS A 144 27.97 -36.39 21.99
CA LYS A 144 27.41 -35.12 22.39
C LYS A 144 25.94 -35.07 21.95
N PHE A 145 25.01 -34.84 22.87
CA PHE A 145 23.59 -34.61 22.58
C PHE A 145 22.96 -33.71 23.63
N HIS A 146 21.82 -33.20 23.30
CA HIS A 146 21.04 -32.30 24.14
C HIS A 146 19.71 -32.93 24.52
N LEU A 147 19.35 -32.81 25.78
CA LEU A 147 18.05 -33.21 26.27
C LEU A 147 17.07 -32.07 25.99
N HIS A 148 15.99 -32.38 25.31
CA HIS A 148 14.92 -31.40 25.00
C HIS A 148 13.64 -31.81 25.69
N LEU A 149 13.04 -30.86 26.45
CA LEU A 149 11.75 -31.06 27.12
C LEU A 149 10.65 -30.45 26.26
N ASP A 150 9.77 -31.28 25.73
CA ASP A 150 8.59 -30.85 25.01
C ASP A 150 7.55 -30.22 25.95
N LYS A 151 6.76 -29.35 25.40
CA LYS A 151 5.65 -28.63 26.05
C LYS A 151 4.64 -29.60 26.68
N GLN A 152 4.43 -30.77 26.10
CA GLN A 152 3.50 -31.79 26.61
C GLN A 152 3.90 -32.40 27.95
N PHE A 153 5.20 -32.40 28.27
CA PHE A 153 5.69 -32.93 29.55
C PHE A 153 5.77 -31.93 30.70
N ARG A 154 5.32 -30.73 30.48
CA ARG A 154 5.42 -29.61 31.43
C ARG A 154 4.46 -29.74 32.64
N ALA A 155 3.40 -30.51 32.49
CA ALA A 155 2.39 -30.67 33.54
C ALA A 155 2.84 -31.57 34.69
N ASN A 156 3.64 -32.63 34.43
CA ASN A 156 4.14 -33.56 35.44
C ASN A 156 5.55 -34.09 35.09
N PRO A 157 6.61 -33.32 35.30
CA PRO A 157 7.96 -33.75 34.99
C PRO A 157 8.54 -34.79 35.95
N THR A 158 7.80 -35.17 36.96
CA THR A 158 8.22 -36.12 38.00
C THR A 158 7.74 -37.57 37.77
N GLU A 159 6.83 -37.80 36.83
CA GLU A 159 6.36 -39.12 36.48
C GLU A 159 7.03 -39.60 35.19
N MET A 160 8.09 -40.36 35.33
CA MET A 160 8.60 -41.17 34.24
C MET A 160 7.56 -42.25 33.90
N PRO A 161 7.19 -42.44 32.63
CA PRO A 161 6.35 -43.58 32.27
C PRO A 161 7.06 -44.87 32.59
N ASP A 162 6.32 -45.80 33.12
CA ASP A 162 6.79 -47.15 33.43
C ASP A 162 7.41 -47.79 32.17
N SER A 163 8.62 -48.31 32.27
CA SER A 163 9.38 -48.91 31.19
C SER A 163 8.66 -50.04 30.48
N ASN A 164 7.60 -50.60 31.12
CA ASN A 164 6.77 -51.70 30.60
C ASN A 164 5.57 -51.22 29.77
N ASN A 165 5.28 -49.94 29.73
CA ASN A 165 4.15 -49.41 28.97
C ASN A 165 4.59 -49.05 27.54
N ARG A 166 4.42 -50.01 26.62
CA ARG A 166 4.81 -49.90 25.17
C ARG A 166 4.15 -48.73 24.42
N ASN A 167 3.18 -48.06 24.99
CA ASN A 167 2.48 -46.92 24.40
C ASN A 167 3.02 -45.56 24.84
N ASN A 168 3.97 -45.51 25.75
CA ASN A 168 4.48 -44.26 26.31
C ASN A 168 5.87 -43.97 25.69
N ASN A 169 5.88 -43.12 24.73
CA ASN A 169 7.09 -42.71 24.00
C ASN A 169 7.86 -41.60 24.73
N PHE A 170 7.95 -41.64 26.06
CA PHE A 170 8.62 -40.62 26.86
C PHE A 170 10.04 -40.30 26.33
N TRP A 171 10.85 -41.37 26.14
CA TRP A 171 12.20 -41.24 25.64
C TRP A 171 12.27 -40.71 24.22
N ASP A 172 11.23 -40.99 23.43
CA ASP A 172 11.12 -40.51 22.06
C ASP A 172 10.88 -39.02 21.96
N THR A 173 10.39 -38.38 23.02
CA THR A 173 10.06 -36.94 23.04
C THR A 173 11.09 -36.09 23.76
N ILE A 174 12.02 -36.70 24.50
CA ILE A 174 12.95 -35.94 25.36
C ILE A 174 14.31 -35.71 24.69
N PHE A 175 14.75 -36.60 23.83
CA PHE A 175 16.12 -36.56 23.33
C PHE A 175 16.28 -35.99 21.92
N SER A 176 17.32 -35.20 21.74
CA SER A 176 17.84 -34.83 20.44
C SER A 176 19.25 -35.35 20.25
N VAL A 177 19.59 -35.64 19.01
CA VAL A 177 20.86 -36.24 18.63
C VAL A 177 21.69 -35.30 17.81
N GLY A 178 22.95 -35.16 18.18
CA GLY A 178 23.97 -34.54 17.33
C GLY A 178 24.76 -33.42 17.97
N ASP A 179 25.99 -33.29 17.51
CA ASP A 179 26.83 -32.11 17.73
C ASP A 179 26.48 -31.14 16.63
N TYR A 180 25.53 -30.25 16.85
CA TYR A 180 25.08 -29.35 15.83
C TYR A 180 25.75 -28.00 15.99
N ASP A 181 26.49 -27.57 14.99
CA ASP A 181 26.89 -26.18 14.78
C ASP A 181 25.69 -25.27 14.53
N TYR A 182 24.46 -25.81 14.61
CA TYR A 182 23.21 -25.12 14.40
C TYR A 182 22.38 -25.03 15.67
N PRO A 183 22.61 -24.03 16.50
CA PRO A 183 21.97 -23.90 17.80
C PRO A 183 20.46 -23.67 17.78
N ASN A 184 19.83 -23.59 16.61
CA ASN A 184 18.44 -23.23 16.44
C ASN A 184 17.52 -24.39 16.05
N TYR A 185 18.05 -25.63 15.96
CA TYR A 185 17.23 -26.74 15.52
C TYR A 185 17.42 -28.02 16.35
N PRO A 186 16.44 -28.36 17.16
CA PRO A 186 16.46 -29.60 17.92
C PRO A 186 16.14 -30.79 17.01
N VAL A 187 16.90 -31.86 17.12
CA VAL A 187 16.61 -33.16 16.51
C VAL A 187 15.90 -34.05 17.53
N PHE A 188 14.64 -34.39 17.27
CA PHE A 188 13.85 -35.24 18.13
C PHE A 188 13.93 -36.70 17.70
N VAL A 189 14.24 -37.55 18.62
CA VAL A 189 14.28 -39.01 18.43
C VAL A 189 12.93 -39.62 18.81
N THR A 190 11.82 -39.18 18.21
CA THR A 190 10.52 -39.64 18.65
C THR A 190 9.97 -40.81 17.84
N ASN A 191 9.82 -40.66 16.57
CA ASN A 191 9.28 -41.70 15.69
C ASN A 191 9.82 -41.54 14.26
N SER A 192 9.47 -42.48 13.39
CA SER A 192 9.94 -42.47 12.00
C SER A 192 9.50 -41.21 11.22
N TYR A 193 8.38 -40.61 11.60
CA TYR A 193 7.88 -39.36 10.99
C TYR A 193 8.76 -38.16 11.38
N THR A 194 9.01 -37.97 12.68
CA THR A 194 9.86 -36.89 13.19
C THR A 194 11.28 -37.00 12.64
N LEU A 195 11.90 -38.20 12.71
CA LEU A 195 13.23 -38.43 12.12
C LEU A 195 13.26 -38.13 10.62
N GLY A 196 12.17 -38.39 9.91
CA GLY A 196 12.05 -38.04 8.50
C GLY A 196 12.06 -36.52 8.27
N TRP A 197 11.42 -35.73 9.10
CA TRP A 197 11.44 -34.28 9.01
C TRP A 197 12.79 -33.69 9.39
N GLU A 198 13.40 -34.19 10.45
CA GLU A 198 14.74 -33.81 10.88
C GLU A 198 15.78 -34.04 9.79
N ALA A 199 15.75 -35.21 9.17
CA ALA A 199 16.65 -35.55 8.06
C ALA A 199 16.46 -34.57 6.87
N ARG A 200 15.20 -34.24 6.52
CA ARG A 200 14.88 -33.26 5.46
C ARG A 200 15.45 -31.89 5.79
N PHE A 201 15.15 -31.43 6.99
CA PHE A 201 15.62 -30.12 7.44
C PHE A 201 17.14 -30.03 7.44
N PHE A 202 17.80 -31.04 8.00
CA PHE A 202 19.25 -31.09 8.06
C PHE A 202 19.90 -31.03 6.67
N VAL A 203 19.42 -31.84 5.74
CA VAL A 203 19.98 -31.90 4.39
C VAL A 203 19.76 -30.57 3.65
N ILE A 204 18.55 -30.01 3.70
CA ILE A 204 18.24 -28.76 3.02
C ILE A 204 19.01 -27.61 3.65
N ASN A 205 19.08 -27.55 4.99
CA ASN A 205 19.84 -26.51 5.69
C ASN A 205 21.35 -26.57 5.36
N LYS A 206 21.93 -27.77 5.19
CA LYS A 206 23.31 -27.93 4.73
C LYS A 206 23.56 -27.22 3.38
N TYR A 207 22.63 -27.37 2.44
CA TYR A 207 22.70 -26.65 1.15
C TYR A 207 22.47 -25.17 1.26
N LEU A 208 21.52 -24.74 2.10
CA LEU A 208 21.31 -23.32 2.38
C LEU A 208 22.56 -22.66 2.98
N GLN A 209 23.21 -23.33 3.95
CA GLN A 209 24.45 -22.81 4.54
C GLN A 209 25.59 -22.73 3.52
N LYS A 210 25.67 -23.70 2.60
CA LYS A 210 26.63 -23.62 1.50
C LYS A 210 26.36 -22.42 0.59
N ALA A 211 25.11 -22.21 0.21
CA ALA A 211 24.70 -21.06 -0.59
C ALA A 211 24.96 -19.72 0.13
N ASN A 212 24.65 -19.65 1.44
CA ASN A 212 24.91 -18.49 2.27
C ASN A 212 26.42 -18.13 2.33
N ARG A 213 27.30 -19.12 2.50
CA ARG A 213 28.75 -18.89 2.50
C ARG A 213 29.25 -18.31 1.17
N ILE A 214 28.73 -18.79 0.05
CA ILE A 214 29.12 -18.33 -1.28
C ILE A 214 28.58 -16.91 -1.54
N SER A 215 27.31 -16.66 -1.21
CA SER A 215 26.66 -15.37 -1.46
C SER A 215 26.95 -14.29 -0.42
N GLY A 216 27.52 -14.67 0.73
CA GLY A 216 27.70 -13.74 1.87
C GLY A 216 26.42 -13.41 2.64
N ARG A 217 25.32 -14.18 2.45
CA ARG A 217 24.04 -14.01 3.14
C ARG A 217 23.94 -14.85 4.43
N ASP A 218 22.93 -14.53 5.26
CA ASP A 218 22.53 -15.29 6.46
C ASP A 218 21.04 -15.64 6.40
N GLU A 219 20.59 -16.22 5.28
CA GLU A 219 19.21 -16.71 5.14
C GLU A 219 18.99 -17.92 6.05
N LYS A 220 17.75 -18.05 6.56
CA LYS A 220 17.40 -19.11 7.52
C LYS A 220 16.27 -19.96 7.01
N LEU A 221 16.45 -21.27 7.15
CA LEU A 221 15.39 -22.24 6.88
C LEU A 221 14.41 -22.27 8.07
N TYR A 222 13.13 -22.11 7.79
CA TYR A 222 12.06 -22.20 8.80
C TYR A 222 11.27 -23.49 8.58
N GLU A 223 11.10 -24.26 9.66
CA GLU A 223 10.38 -25.54 9.61
C GLU A 223 8.97 -25.41 9.02
N LYS A 224 8.25 -24.37 9.40
CA LYS A 224 6.91 -24.09 8.89
C LYS A 224 6.90 -23.92 7.36
N ASN A 225 7.90 -23.21 6.83
CA ASN A 225 8.02 -22.97 5.39
C ASN A 225 8.37 -24.26 4.65
N LEU A 226 9.32 -25.05 5.19
CA LEU A 226 9.68 -26.34 4.64
C LEU A 226 8.48 -27.31 4.64
N LYS A 227 7.77 -27.46 5.75
CA LYS A 227 6.58 -28.31 5.85
C LYS A 227 5.47 -27.88 4.88
N ASN A 228 5.22 -26.57 4.77
CA ASN A 228 4.23 -26.06 3.84
C ASN A 228 4.63 -26.33 2.39
N HIS A 229 5.90 -26.10 2.04
CA HIS A 229 6.38 -26.36 0.68
C HIS A 229 6.32 -27.86 0.36
N TRP A 230 6.82 -28.71 1.25
CA TRP A 230 6.80 -30.17 1.09
C TRP A 230 5.39 -30.74 0.90
N ASN A 231 4.43 -30.26 1.69
CA ASN A 231 3.08 -30.80 1.66
C ASN A 231 2.23 -30.27 0.50
N LYS A 232 2.54 -29.06 -0.02
CA LYS A 232 1.69 -28.39 -1.00
C LYS A 232 2.36 -28.18 -2.36
N ARG A 233 3.69 -28.22 -2.45
CA ARG A 233 4.45 -27.80 -3.62
C ARG A 233 5.69 -28.66 -3.88
N LEU A 234 5.67 -29.92 -3.53
CA LEU A 234 6.85 -30.80 -3.62
C LEU A 234 7.49 -30.85 -5.00
N VAL A 235 6.69 -30.72 -6.06
CA VAL A 235 7.14 -30.75 -7.46
C VAL A 235 7.84 -29.46 -7.88
N LEU A 236 7.59 -28.37 -7.16
CA LEU A 236 8.20 -27.07 -7.45
C LEU A 236 9.52 -26.93 -6.71
N PRO A 237 10.52 -26.24 -7.28
CA PRO A 237 11.74 -25.94 -6.57
C PRO A 237 11.44 -25.07 -5.34
N MET A 238 12.13 -25.37 -4.24
CA MET A 238 12.05 -24.58 -3.02
C MET A 238 13.07 -23.44 -3.08
N GLU A 239 12.61 -22.22 -2.87
CA GLU A 239 13.47 -21.05 -2.81
C GLU A 239 14.32 -21.07 -1.53
N LEU A 240 15.64 -21.00 -1.68
CA LEU A 240 16.62 -20.93 -0.60
C LEU A 240 17.05 -19.49 -0.32
N ILE A 241 17.45 -18.77 -1.38
CA ILE A 241 17.87 -17.37 -1.30
C ILE A 241 17.12 -16.59 -2.35
N PRO A 242 16.17 -15.71 -1.96
CA PRO A 242 15.41 -14.87 -2.87
C PRO A 242 16.22 -13.65 -3.31
N ASN A 243 15.82 -13.05 -4.42
CA ASN A 243 16.25 -11.72 -4.85
C ASN A 243 17.78 -11.54 -4.90
N LEU A 244 18.47 -12.39 -5.64
CA LEU A 244 19.91 -12.26 -5.82
C LEU A 244 20.27 -11.00 -6.59
N SER A 245 21.23 -10.24 -6.07
CA SER A 245 21.89 -9.18 -6.82
C SER A 245 22.75 -9.74 -7.93
N SER A 246 23.18 -8.92 -8.89
CA SER A 246 24.05 -9.37 -9.99
C SER A 246 25.36 -9.96 -9.50
N ASN A 247 25.94 -9.42 -8.43
CA ASN A 247 27.18 -9.94 -7.83
C ASN A 247 26.93 -11.29 -7.14
N GLU A 248 25.86 -11.43 -6.35
CA GLU A 248 25.50 -12.70 -5.69
C GLU A 248 25.17 -13.78 -6.72
N TYR A 249 24.51 -13.42 -7.82
CA TYR A 249 24.26 -14.31 -8.94
C TYR A 249 25.57 -14.84 -9.53
N ALA A 250 26.53 -13.95 -9.83
CA ALA A 250 27.82 -14.33 -10.41
C ALA A 250 28.62 -15.26 -9.49
N VAL A 251 28.78 -14.91 -8.20
CA VAL A 251 29.53 -15.74 -7.26
C VAL A 251 28.85 -17.09 -6.99
N LEU A 252 27.52 -17.15 -7.01
CA LEU A 252 26.79 -18.40 -6.84
C LEU A 252 26.92 -19.32 -8.07
N ILE A 253 26.85 -18.78 -9.29
CA ILE A 253 27.05 -19.58 -10.52
C ILE A 253 28.45 -20.13 -10.59
N GLU A 254 29.45 -19.34 -10.21
CA GLU A 254 30.85 -19.81 -10.21
C GLU A 254 31.16 -20.79 -9.07
N GLY A 255 30.56 -20.56 -7.89
CA GLY A 255 30.84 -21.32 -6.65
C GLY A 255 30.00 -22.58 -6.47
N ILE A 256 28.90 -22.76 -7.21
CA ILE A 256 28.05 -23.95 -7.12
C ILE A 256 28.43 -24.93 -8.21
N PRO A 257 28.90 -26.15 -7.86
CA PRO A 257 29.23 -27.18 -8.87
C PRO A 257 27.96 -27.54 -9.69
N PRO A 258 28.13 -27.91 -10.99
CA PRO A 258 27.00 -28.33 -11.83
C PRO A 258 26.22 -29.54 -11.30
N SER A 259 26.89 -30.39 -10.49
CA SER A 259 26.29 -31.56 -9.84
C SER A 259 25.50 -31.20 -8.54
N SER A 260 25.47 -29.97 -8.15
CA SER A 260 24.74 -29.52 -6.96
C SER A 260 23.22 -29.53 -7.22
N PRO A 261 22.39 -29.92 -6.24
CA PRO A 261 20.94 -29.79 -6.33
C PRO A 261 20.46 -28.33 -6.22
N ILE A 262 21.37 -27.39 -5.93
CA ILE A 262 21.07 -25.95 -5.96
C ILE A 262 21.13 -25.49 -7.41
N GLN A 263 20.07 -24.85 -7.86
CA GLN A 263 19.98 -24.22 -9.18
C GLN A 263 19.68 -22.74 -9.04
N ILE A 264 20.13 -21.96 -10.01
CA ILE A 264 19.74 -20.55 -10.09
C ILE A 264 18.58 -20.43 -11.07
N GLN A 265 17.44 -20.03 -10.57
CA GLN A 265 16.24 -19.81 -11.35
C GLN A 265 16.09 -18.33 -11.67
N ALA A 266 15.82 -18.01 -12.94
CA ALA A 266 15.45 -16.68 -13.38
C ALA A 266 13.93 -16.58 -13.48
N GLU A 267 13.35 -15.65 -12.75
CA GLU A 267 11.93 -15.29 -12.87
C GLU A 267 11.78 -13.89 -13.48
N SER A 268 10.77 -13.73 -14.32
CA SER A 268 10.43 -12.39 -14.84
C SER A 268 9.54 -11.68 -13.82
N ILE A 269 10.07 -10.65 -13.18
CA ILE A 269 9.29 -9.78 -12.30
C ILE A 269 8.91 -8.49 -13.00
N ARG A 270 7.79 -7.92 -12.60
CA ARG A 270 7.36 -6.62 -13.09
C ARG A 270 8.25 -5.52 -12.53
N HIS A 271 8.71 -4.65 -13.40
CA HIS A 271 9.65 -3.58 -13.07
C HIS A 271 9.05 -2.21 -13.40
N TYR A 272 9.12 -1.30 -12.43
CA TYR A 272 8.59 0.05 -12.50
C TYR A 272 9.74 1.06 -12.35
N PRO A 273 10.46 1.38 -13.44
CA PRO A 273 11.68 2.18 -13.37
C PRO A 273 11.46 3.60 -12.85
N GLN A 274 10.22 4.11 -12.93
CA GLN A 274 9.84 5.45 -12.48
C GLN A 274 9.32 5.47 -11.02
N GLY A 275 9.37 4.33 -10.32
CA GLY A 275 8.98 4.22 -8.90
C GLY A 275 7.53 4.61 -8.64
N SER A 276 7.30 5.77 -8.05
CA SER A 276 5.96 6.27 -7.69
C SER A 276 5.30 7.14 -8.77
N LEU A 277 6.02 7.49 -9.83
CA LEU A 277 5.54 8.41 -10.84
C LEU A 277 4.39 7.80 -11.65
N ALA A 278 3.30 8.53 -11.82
CA ALA A 278 2.06 8.09 -12.45
C ALA A 278 1.45 6.82 -11.84
N ALA A 279 1.70 6.54 -10.55
CA ALA A 279 1.35 5.26 -9.91
C ALA A 279 -0.11 4.86 -10.10
N HIS A 280 -1.04 5.78 -9.92
CA HIS A 280 -2.47 5.51 -10.08
C HIS A 280 -2.86 5.20 -11.53
N VAL A 281 -2.16 5.79 -12.51
CA VAL A 281 -2.39 5.52 -13.93
C VAL A 281 -1.85 4.15 -14.32
N LEU A 282 -0.60 3.89 -13.94
CA LEU A 282 0.10 2.66 -14.30
C LEU A 282 -0.51 1.44 -13.59
N GLY A 283 -0.76 1.58 -12.29
CA GLY A 283 -1.22 0.47 -11.47
C GLY A 283 -0.12 -0.57 -11.25
N TYR A 284 -0.48 -1.70 -10.68
CA TYR A 284 0.46 -2.75 -10.30
C TYR A 284 -0.10 -4.15 -10.53
N VAL A 285 0.77 -5.15 -10.53
CA VAL A 285 0.41 -6.56 -10.59
C VAL A 285 0.60 -7.22 -9.24
N GLY A 286 -0.21 -8.22 -8.97
CA GLY A 286 -0.09 -9.07 -7.79
C GLY A 286 -0.53 -10.50 -8.09
N ASN A 287 -0.26 -11.43 -7.18
CA ASN A 287 -0.75 -12.79 -7.28
C ASN A 287 -2.28 -12.81 -7.28
N GLY A 288 -2.92 -13.69 -8.03
CA GLY A 288 -4.37 -13.75 -7.94
C GLY A 288 -5.19 -14.26 -9.09
N TYR A 289 -4.65 -15.02 -10.00
CA TYR A 289 -5.44 -15.87 -10.87
C TYR A 289 -4.79 -17.24 -10.99
N GLU A 290 -5.60 -18.23 -11.30
CA GLU A 290 -5.14 -19.54 -11.75
C GLU A 290 -4.58 -19.36 -13.17
N ALA A 291 -3.44 -19.92 -13.45
CA ALA A 291 -2.90 -19.91 -14.81
C ALA A 291 -3.86 -20.68 -15.70
N ASN A 292 -4.27 -20.07 -16.82
CA ASN A 292 -5.06 -20.78 -17.80
C ASN A 292 -4.18 -21.82 -18.50
N ASP A 293 -4.52 -23.08 -18.34
CA ASP A 293 -3.84 -24.21 -18.98
C ASP A 293 -4.18 -24.34 -20.47
N GLU A 294 -4.72 -23.31 -21.09
CA GLU A 294 -5.08 -23.31 -22.50
C GLU A 294 -3.89 -23.71 -23.38
N GLY A 295 -3.90 -24.95 -23.80
CA GLY A 295 -2.95 -25.53 -24.75
C GLY A 295 -1.82 -26.35 -24.15
N LEU A 296 -1.88 -26.74 -22.88
CA LEU A 296 -1.11 -27.87 -22.34
C LEU A 296 -1.99 -29.15 -22.35
N SER A 297 -1.41 -30.26 -22.78
CA SER A 297 -2.07 -31.57 -22.74
C SER A 297 -2.29 -31.97 -21.28
N GLY A 298 -3.52 -32.26 -20.90
CA GLY A 298 -3.84 -32.75 -19.55
C GLY A 298 -4.14 -31.68 -18.51
N GLY A 299 -4.77 -30.56 -18.91
CA GLY A 299 -5.31 -29.56 -18.00
C GLY A 299 -6.30 -30.11 -16.96
N ASP A 300 -6.92 -31.23 -17.24
CA ASP A 300 -7.76 -32.03 -16.34
C ASP A 300 -6.96 -32.79 -15.26
N LEU A 301 -5.64 -32.92 -15.43
CA LEU A 301 -4.72 -33.58 -14.49
C LEU A 301 -3.97 -32.58 -13.60
N ALA A 302 -4.21 -31.27 -13.75
CA ALA A 302 -3.51 -30.22 -13.01
C ALA A 302 -3.83 -30.32 -11.51
N THR A 303 -2.92 -30.90 -10.77
CA THR A 303 -2.97 -31.02 -9.31
C THR A 303 -2.39 -29.80 -8.57
N PHE A 304 -1.87 -28.81 -9.30
CA PHE A 304 -1.19 -27.65 -8.73
C PHE A 304 -1.70 -26.33 -9.30
N GLU A 305 -2.23 -25.50 -8.44
CA GLU A 305 -2.51 -24.10 -8.77
C GLU A 305 -1.19 -23.33 -8.95
N ILE A 306 -0.85 -23.02 -10.17
CA ILE A 306 0.20 -22.04 -10.47
C ILE A 306 -0.42 -20.65 -10.40
N LYS A 307 -0.07 -19.88 -9.39
CA LYS A 307 -0.59 -18.52 -9.26
C LYS A 307 0.07 -17.60 -10.26
N GLY A 308 -0.65 -17.23 -11.30
CA GLY A 308 -0.25 -16.21 -12.25
C GLY A 308 -0.25 -14.80 -11.65
N LYS A 309 0.30 -13.85 -12.41
CA LYS A 309 0.31 -12.42 -12.06
C LYS A 309 -0.86 -11.71 -12.72
N LYS A 310 -1.73 -11.06 -11.95
CA LYS A 310 -2.89 -10.31 -12.43
C LYS A 310 -2.75 -8.84 -12.14
N GLY A 311 -3.15 -8.00 -13.08
CA GLY A 311 -3.28 -6.56 -12.87
C GLY A 311 -4.29 -6.26 -11.76
N LYS A 312 -3.89 -5.46 -10.78
CA LYS A 312 -4.71 -5.12 -9.61
C LYS A 312 -5.33 -3.75 -9.70
N ASP A 313 -4.67 -2.81 -10.36
CA ASP A 313 -5.14 -1.44 -10.55
C ASP A 313 -4.58 -0.81 -11.82
N GLY A 314 -5.05 0.38 -12.18
CA GLY A 314 -4.56 1.19 -13.29
C GLY A 314 -4.63 0.50 -14.65
N ILE A 315 -3.69 0.83 -15.52
CA ILE A 315 -3.51 0.24 -16.86
C ILE A 315 -3.23 -1.27 -16.76
N GLU A 316 -2.46 -1.69 -15.77
CA GLU A 316 -2.19 -3.12 -15.53
C GLU A 316 -3.46 -3.94 -15.35
N LYS A 317 -4.48 -3.38 -14.68
CA LYS A 317 -5.78 -4.02 -14.50
C LYS A 317 -6.68 -3.88 -15.70
N TYR A 318 -6.75 -2.68 -16.28
CA TYR A 318 -7.69 -2.41 -17.37
C TYR A 318 -7.33 -3.18 -18.65
N TYR A 319 -6.03 -3.30 -18.93
CA TYR A 319 -5.48 -4.03 -20.07
C TYR A 319 -4.82 -5.36 -19.67
N ASP A 320 -5.27 -5.98 -18.56
CA ASP A 320 -4.63 -7.21 -18.06
C ASP A 320 -4.54 -8.31 -19.12
N GLU A 321 -5.62 -8.57 -19.86
CA GLU A 321 -5.66 -9.58 -20.93
C GLU A 321 -4.70 -9.27 -22.08
N HIS A 322 -4.56 -7.99 -22.43
CA HIS A 322 -3.67 -7.54 -23.49
C HIS A 322 -2.18 -7.61 -23.08
N LEU A 323 -1.91 -7.18 -21.85
CA LEU A 323 -0.55 -7.13 -21.30
C LEU A 323 -0.06 -8.52 -20.83
N ARG A 324 -0.94 -9.40 -20.37
CA ARG A 324 -0.58 -10.65 -19.70
C ARG A 324 0.23 -11.58 -20.59
N GLY A 325 -0.13 -11.73 -21.86
CA GLY A 325 0.47 -12.71 -22.76
C GLY A 325 -0.08 -14.12 -22.50
N LYS A 326 0.71 -15.12 -22.84
CA LYS A 326 0.37 -16.53 -22.58
C LYS A 326 1.42 -17.14 -21.67
N ASP A 327 0.95 -17.83 -20.63
CA ASP A 327 1.81 -18.52 -19.72
C ASP A 327 2.47 -19.72 -20.39
N GLY A 328 3.72 -20.01 -20.05
CA GLY A 328 4.42 -21.24 -20.38
C GLY A 328 4.21 -22.26 -19.26
N GLY A 329 4.62 -23.50 -19.49
CA GLY A 329 4.51 -24.54 -18.47
C GLY A 329 5.25 -25.80 -18.84
N GLU A 330 5.38 -26.66 -17.87
CA GLU A 330 5.97 -27.99 -18.02
C GLU A 330 5.05 -29.04 -17.39
N ILE A 331 4.85 -30.15 -18.09
CA ILE A 331 4.11 -31.30 -17.59
C ILE A 331 5.11 -32.41 -17.23
N TRP A 332 5.02 -32.82 -15.99
CA TRP A 332 5.89 -33.89 -15.46
C TRP A 332 5.06 -35.08 -14.97
N ARG A 333 5.54 -36.32 -15.22
CA ARG A 333 5.06 -37.48 -14.51
C ARG A 333 5.61 -37.48 -13.10
N ILE A 334 4.74 -37.78 -12.15
CA ILE A 334 5.10 -37.91 -10.73
C ILE A 334 4.78 -39.33 -10.25
N ASN A 335 5.62 -39.85 -9.35
CA ASN A 335 5.37 -41.12 -8.69
C ASN A 335 4.33 -40.95 -7.54
N PRO A 336 3.83 -42.03 -6.93
CA PRO A 336 2.89 -41.93 -5.81
C PRO A 336 3.41 -41.17 -4.59
N MET A 337 4.73 -40.94 -4.50
CA MET A 337 5.36 -40.15 -3.44
C MET A 337 5.46 -38.66 -3.81
N GLY A 338 4.93 -38.23 -4.96
CA GLY A 338 4.94 -36.85 -5.42
C GLY A 338 6.26 -36.39 -6.02
N LEU A 339 7.15 -37.29 -6.42
CA LEU A 339 8.47 -36.94 -6.99
C LEU A 339 8.45 -37.06 -8.52
N ARG A 340 8.99 -36.03 -9.20
CA ARG A 340 9.11 -35.98 -10.67
C ARG A 340 10.05 -37.04 -11.19
N PHE A 341 9.78 -37.66 -12.33
CA PHE A 341 10.67 -38.61 -12.97
C PHE A 341 10.72 -38.55 -14.50
N ASP A 342 9.73 -37.93 -15.16
CA ASP A 342 9.68 -37.84 -16.61
C ASP A 342 9.01 -36.53 -17.04
N GLN A 343 9.62 -35.76 -17.94
CA GLN A 343 9.07 -34.55 -18.52
C GLN A 343 8.33 -34.91 -19.81
N ILE A 344 7.00 -34.72 -19.80
CA ILE A 344 6.14 -35.05 -20.94
C ILE A 344 6.14 -33.93 -21.96
N GLU A 345 5.98 -32.68 -21.47
CA GLU A 345 5.81 -31.51 -22.35
C GLU A 345 6.43 -30.26 -21.71
N LYS A 346 6.96 -29.40 -22.56
CA LYS A 346 7.44 -28.06 -22.17
C LYS A 346 6.96 -27.04 -23.18
N LYS A 347 6.26 -25.98 -22.71
CA LYS A 347 5.78 -24.86 -23.53
C LYS A 347 6.42 -23.57 -23.06
N ALA A 348 6.99 -22.82 -24.00
CA ALA A 348 7.55 -21.51 -23.70
C ALA A 348 6.45 -20.46 -23.49
N SER A 349 6.66 -19.55 -22.55
CA SER A 349 5.79 -18.39 -22.35
C SER A 349 5.84 -17.44 -23.54
N GLN A 350 4.73 -16.76 -23.85
CA GLN A 350 4.64 -15.72 -24.88
C GLN A 350 4.41 -14.36 -24.25
N LYS A 351 5.27 -13.39 -24.60
CA LYS A 351 5.13 -12.01 -24.10
C LYS A 351 3.81 -11.39 -24.58
N GLY A 352 3.14 -10.66 -23.70
CA GLY A 352 1.95 -9.88 -24.04
C GLY A 352 2.28 -8.67 -24.92
N LYS A 353 1.24 -8.05 -25.45
CA LYS A 353 1.39 -6.87 -26.32
C LYS A 353 1.71 -5.64 -25.48
N SER A 354 2.59 -4.79 -26.00
CA SER A 354 2.96 -3.52 -25.35
C SER A 354 1.94 -2.41 -25.62
N ILE A 355 1.94 -1.39 -24.78
CA ILE A 355 1.01 -0.24 -24.85
C ILE A 355 1.81 1.05 -24.78
N GLU A 356 1.45 2.03 -25.62
CA GLU A 356 1.96 3.40 -25.54
C GLU A 356 0.89 4.31 -24.95
N LEU A 357 1.22 4.98 -23.84
CA LEU A 357 0.38 5.99 -23.23
C LEU A 357 0.60 7.35 -23.90
N THR A 358 -0.36 8.25 -23.73
CA THR A 358 -0.23 9.65 -24.11
C THR A 358 0.47 10.50 -23.05
N ILE A 359 0.70 9.94 -21.87
CA ILE A 359 1.41 10.59 -20.76
C ILE A 359 2.82 10.99 -21.20
N ASP A 360 3.17 12.24 -20.93
CA ASP A 360 4.52 12.75 -21.02
C ASP A 360 5.16 12.66 -19.64
N ILE A 361 6.15 11.79 -19.48
CA ILE A 361 6.69 11.48 -18.16
C ILE A 361 7.40 12.68 -17.50
N ASP A 362 7.97 13.60 -18.30
CA ASP A 362 8.59 14.81 -17.76
C ASP A 362 7.54 15.76 -17.22
N ILE A 363 6.46 15.98 -17.98
CA ILE A 363 5.34 16.83 -17.55
C ILE A 363 4.62 16.20 -16.34
N GLN A 364 4.44 14.89 -16.34
CA GLN A 364 3.90 14.16 -15.19
C GLN A 364 4.76 14.37 -13.94
N ASN A 365 6.08 14.29 -14.08
CA ASN A 365 7.02 14.52 -12.97
C ASN A 365 6.94 15.96 -12.44
N ILE A 366 6.87 16.95 -13.32
CA ILE A 366 6.69 18.35 -12.92
C ILE A 366 5.34 18.53 -12.21
N ALA A 367 4.27 17.92 -12.71
CA ALA A 367 2.95 17.99 -12.08
C ALA A 367 2.97 17.41 -10.66
N GLU A 368 3.57 16.23 -10.48
CA GLU A 368 3.67 15.59 -9.16
C GLU A 368 4.60 16.34 -8.21
N SER A 369 5.76 16.81 -8.69
CA SER A 369 6.73 17.53 -7.85
C SER A 369 6.21 18.92 -7.45
N SER A 370 5.48 19.62 -8.34
CA SER A 370 4.85 20.91 -8.02
C SER A 370 3.73 20.77 -6.98
N LEU A 371 2.95 19.66 -7.04
CA LEU A 371 1.98 19.33 -6.00
C LEU A 371 2.67 19.11 -4.65
N VAL A 372 3.75 18.34 -4.61
CA VAL A 372 4.53 18.08 -3.38
C VAL A 372 5.16 19.37 -2.85
N LYS A 373 5.77 20.17 -3.70
CA LYS A 373 6.35 21.48 -3.35
C LYS A 373 5.31 22.40 -2.71
N MET A 374 4.10 22.47 -3.26
CA MET A 374 3.02 23.25 -2.71
C MET A 374 2.52 22.68 -1.38
N ALA A 375 2.34 21.37 -1.28
CA ALA A 375 1.94 20.71 -0.04
C ALA A 375 2.94 20.97 1.10
N ASN A 376 4.22 20.86 0.84
CA ASN A 376 5.29 21.15 1.80
C ASN A 376 5.29 22.64 2.20
N LYS A 377 5.08 23.53 1.24
CA LYS A 377 4.95 24.98 1.51
C LYS A 377 3.80 25.27 2.45
N VAL A 378 2.61 24.69 2.22
CA VAL A 378 1.46 24.85 3.11
C VAL A 378 1.78 24.28 4.48
N GLN A 379 2.34 23.07 4.55
CA GLN A 379 2.69 22.41 5.80
C GLN A 379 3.69 23.22 6.64
N SER A 380 4.68 23.88 6.01
CA SER A 380 5.70 24.66 6.73
C SER A 380 5.13 25.92 7.43
N HIS A 381 3.92 26.34 7.09
CA HIS A 381 3.25 27.47 7.73
C HIS A 381 2.29 27.06 8.86
N ARG A 382 2.12 25.76 9.12
CA ARG A 382 1.26 25.27 10.20
C ARG A 382 1.89 25.51 11.56
N VAL A 383 1.05 25.92 12.51
CA VAL A 383 1.42 26.01 13.93
C VAL A 383 0.86 24.78 14.64
N LEU A 384 1.72 23.97 15.22
CA LEU A 384 1.35 22.75 15.95
C LEU A 384 1.60 22.95 17.46
N PRO A 385 0.77 22.34 18.34
CA PRO A 385 -0.38 21.48 18.07
C PRO A 385 -1.61 22.25 17.55
N ASP A 386 -2.40 21.61 16.67
CA ASP A 386 -3.66 22.16 16.14
C ASP A 386 -4.86 21.51 16.85
N GLN A 387 -5.74 22.33 17.45
CA GLN A 387 -6.89 21.84 18.23
C GLN A 387 -7.90 21.06 17.38
N ASP A 388 -8.12 21.46 16.13
CA ASP A 388 -9.08 20.76 15.26
C ASP A 388 -8.51 19.43 14.76
N TRP A 389 -7.21 19.36 14.55
CA TRP A 389 -6.54 18.10 14.28
C TRP A 389 -6.60 17.16 15.48
N GLU A 390 -6.38 17.65 16.69
CA GLU A 390 -6.54 16.84 17.91
C GLU A 390 -7.96 16.27 18.06
N LYS A 391 -9.00 17.07 17.78
CA LYS A 391 -10.38 16.57 17.75
C LYS A 391 -10.56 15.46 16.69
N THR A 392 -9.93 15.63 15.53
CA THR A 392 -9.96 14.63 14.46
C THR A 392 -9.29 13.32 14.89
N ILE A 393 -8.12 13.40 15.49
CA ILE A 393 -7.40 12.24 16.04
C ILE A 393 -8.26 11.52 17.09
N LYS A 394 -8.85 12.24 18.04
CA LYS A 394 -9.77 11.64 19.04
C LYS A 394 -10.95 10.92 18.38
N LYS A 395 -11.55 11.51 17.37
CA LYS A 395 -12.67 10.89 16.63
C LYS A 395 -12.25 9.64 15.88
N ARG A 396 -11.10 9.67 15.19
CA ARG A 396 -10.53 8.49 14.50
C ARG A 396 -10.21 7.37 15.51
N THR A 397 -9.63 7.70 16.66
CA THR A 397 -9.35 6.76 17.75
C THR A 397 -10.62 6.08 18.23
N ARG A 398 -11.68 6.84 18.55
CA ARG A 398 -12.99 6.28 18.96
C ARG A 398 -13.54 5.32 17.90
N LYS A 399 -13.48 5.68 16.63
CA LYS A 399 -13.96 4.81 15.55
C LYS A 399 -13.19 3.48 15.50
N VAL A 400 -11.87 3.51 15.65
CA VAL A 400 -11.03 2.32 15.66
C VAL A 400 -11.36 1.44 16.86
N LEU A 401 -11.47 2.00 18.08
CA LEU A 401 -11.79 1.26 19.30
C LEU A 401 -13.17 0.60 19.20
N LEU A 402 -14.20 1.30 18.71
CA LEU A 402 -15.52 0.75 18.46
C LEU A 402 -15.48 -0.43 17.47
N THR A 403 -14.73 -0.31 16.38
CA THR A 403 -14.62 -1.36 15.35
C THR A 403 -13.92 -2.63 15.88
N LYS A 404 -13.07 -2.48 16.88
CA LYS A 404 -12.33 -3.59 17.50
C LYS A 404 -12.98 -4.14 18.77
N ASN A 405 -14.17 -3.65 19.14
CA ASN A 405 -14.86 -3.97 20.40
C ASN A 405 -14.06 -3.64 21.68
N GLU A 406 -13.13 -2.71 21.58
CA GLU A 406 -12.28 -2.25 22.68
C GLU A 406 -12.93 -1.07 23.43
N ASN A 407 -14.20 -1.23 23.78
CA ASN A 407 -15.01 -0.17 24.42
C ASN A 407 -14.55 0.18 25.86
N GLN A 408 -13.66 -0.63 26.44
CA GLN A 408 -13.14 -0.39 27.79
C GLN A 408 -11.96 0.59 27.82
N ILE A 409 -11.38 0.89 26.66
CA ILE A 409 -10.26 1.81 26.54
C ILE A 409 -10.77 3.22 26.30
N SER A 410 -10.40 4.16 27.17
CA SER A 410 -10.68 5.58 26.91
C SER A 410 -9.79 6.11 25.77
N PRO A 411 -10.38 6.66 24.70
CA PRO A 411 -9.60 7.31 23.64
C PRO A 411 -8.68 8.41 24.17
N GLU A 412 -9.15 9.14 25.15
CA GLU A 412 -8.42 10.22 25.80
C GLU A 412 -7.18 9.68 26.53
N LEU A 413 -7.35 8.63 27.33
CA LEU A 413 -6.27 8.01 28.10
C LEU A 413 -5.19 7.44 27.16
N LEU A 414 -5.63 6.76 26.10
CA LEU A 414 -4.74 6.20 25.08
C LEU A 414 -3.93 7.29 24.37
N LEU A 415 -4.55 8.40 24.00
CA LEU A 415 -3.86 9.50 23.33
C LEU A 415 -2.94 10.28 24.28
N THR A 416 -3.36 10.48 25.54
CA THR A 416 -2.52 11.11 26.57
C THR A 416 -1.26 10.29 26.81
N SER A 417 -1.35 8.95 26.82
CA SER A 417 -0.19 8.08 26.98
C SER A 417 0.87 8.29 25.89
N PHE A 418 0.48 8.65 24.67
CA PHE A 418 1.42 9.01 23.59
C PHE A 418 1.92 10.46 23.67
N LYS A 419 1.11 11.39 24.21
CA LYS A 419 1.50 12.80 24.39
C LYS A 419 2.55 12.98 25.48
N ASP A 420 2.34 12.31 26.61
CA ASP A 420 3.15 12.46 27.80
C ASP A 420 4.39 11.55 27.80
N ALA A 421 4.51 10.66 26.81
CA ALA A 421 5.67 9.79 26.68
C ALA A 421 6.88 10.58 26.21
N PRO A 422 7.99 10.58 26.96
CA PRO A 422 9.22 11.23 26.54
C PRO A 422 9.89 10.55 25.34
N PHE A 423 9.44 9.34 24.98
CA PHE A 423 9.94 8.53 23.88
C PHE A 423 8.79 7.88 23.11
N PRO A 424 8.99 7.52 21.81
CA PRO A 424 8.03 6.75 21.05
C PRO A 424 7.71 5.41 21.72
N LEU A 425 6.42 5.07 21.84
CA LEU A 425 5.97 3.89 22.55
C LEU A 425 5.87 2.66 21.63
N SER A 426 6.29 1.50 22.15
CA SER A 426 6.00 0.19 21.58
C SER A 426 4.61 -0.29 21.98
N GLY A 427 4.12 -1.36 21.34
CA GLY A 427 2.82 -1.96 21.69
C GLY A 427 2.67 -2.34 23.16
N LYS A 428 3.73 -2.85 23.76
CA LYS A 428 3.76 -3.24 25.18
C LYS A 428 3.72 -2.03 26.11
N GLU A 429 4.51 -1.00 25.84
CA GLU A 429 4.56 0.24 26.62
C GLU A 429 3.21 0.97 26.54
N ALA A 430 2.63 1.10 25.34
CA ALA A 430 1.33 1.72 25.15
C ALA A 430 0.19 0.96 25.82
N SER A 431 0.21 -0.38 25.81
CA SER A 431 -0.81 -1.19 26.48
C SER A 431 -0.78 -1.06 27.99
N THR A 432 0.40 -0.95 28.57
CA THR A 432 0.57 -0.79 30.02
C THR A 432 0.02 0.57 30.50
N VAL A 433 0.27 1.64 29.74
CA VAL A 433 -0.18 3.00 30.11
C VAL A 433 -1.67 3.21 29.83
N ALA A 434 -2.23 2.60 28.78
CA ALA A 434 -3.63 2.79 28.38
C ALA A 434 -4.62 1.85 29.12
N GLY A 435 -4.15 0.98 29.99
CA GLY A 435 -5.00 0.00 30.70
C GLY A 435 -5.57 -1.10 29.79
N PHE A 436 -4.88 -1.39 28.67
CA PHE A 436 -5.25 -2.44 27.74
C PHE A 436 -5.13 -3.84 28.40
N LYS A 437 -6.19 -4.63 28.38
CA LYS A 437 -6.24 -5.94 29.03
C LYS A 437 -5.92 -7.13 28.12
N GLY A 438 -5.59 -6.88 26.86
CA GLY A 438 -5.27 -7.90 25.85
C GLY A 438 -3.82 -8.39 25.90
N THR A 439 -3.48 -9.31 25.00
CA THR A 439 -2.12 -9.80 24.81
C THR A 439 -1.24 -8.74 24.10
N GLU A 440 0.08 -8.88 24.18
CA GLU A 440 1.01 -8.02 23.42
C GLU A 440 0.73 -8.06 21.91
N LYS A 441 0.29 -9.20 21.39
CA LYS A 441 -0.12 -9.37 19.99
C LYS A 441 -1.33 -8.51 19.65
N ASP A 442 -2.32 -8.48 20.55
CA ASP A 442 -3.55 -7.68 20.37
C ASP A 442 -3.23 -6.19 20.47
N ALA A 443 -2.37 -5.78 21.40
CA ALA A 443 -1.89 -4.41 21.49
C ALA A 443 -1.16 -3.96 20.22
N ASN A 444 -0.27 -4.78 19.68
CA ASN A 444 0.42 -4.50 18.43
C ASN A 444 -0.54 -4.42 17.23
N GLN A 445 -1.59 -5.24 17.22
CA GLN A 445 -2.62 -5.17 16.19
C GLN A 445 -3.47 -3.90 16.31
N LEU A 446 -3.81 -3.47 17.51
CA LEU A 446 -4.50 -2.21 17.76
C LEU A 446 -3.66 -1.03 17.28
N LEU A 447 -2.38 -0.97 17.64
CA LEU A 447 -1.48 0.11 17.19
C LEU A 447 -1.33 0.15 15.67
N ARG A 448 -1.23 -0.99 15.01
CA ARG A 448 -1.24 -1.05 13.54
C ARG A 448 -2.53 -0.50 12.97
N THR A 449 -3.67 -0.84 13.57
CA THR A 449 -4.96 -0.31 13.11
C THR A 449 -5.05 1.21 13.32
N LEU A 450 -4.54 1.73 14.42
CA LEU A 450 -4.46 3.17 14.67
C LEU A 450 -3.50 3.86 13.68
N TYR A 451 -2.40 3.22 13.35
CA TYR A 451 -1.46 3.71 12.34
C TYR A 451 -2.08 3.77 10.94
N SER A 452 -2.70 2.69 10.47
CA SER A 452 -3.34 2.66 9.15
C SER A 452 -4.52 3.63 9.02
N ASN A 453 -5.18 3.96 10.15
CA ASN A 453 -6.23 4.99 10.20
C ASN A 453 -5.70 6.43 10.44
N GLY A 454 -4.39 6.64 10.36
CA GLY A 454 -3.78 7.97 10.47
C GLY A 454 -3.89 8.62 11.85
N VAL A 455 -4.09 7.83 12.91
CA VAL A 455 -4.03 8.29 14.31
C VAL A 455 -2.60 8.35 14.80
N LEU A 456 -1.80 7.35 14.43
CA LEU A 456 -0.40 7.23 14.81
C LEU A 456 0.52 7.36 13.58
N ALA A 457 1.77 7.74 13.84
CA ALA A 457 2.86 7.73 12.87
C ALA A 457 4.05 6.95 13.46
N LYS A 458 4.86 6.34 12.60
CA LYS A 458 6.14 5.73 13.01
C LYS A 458 7.17 6.84 13.20
N ASN A 459 7.97 6.74 14.27
CA ASN A 459 9.04 7.71 14.53
C ASN A 459 10.36 7.20 13.89
N GLY A 460 10.68 7.73 12.71
CA GLY A 460 11.91 7.38 11.99
C GLY A 460 12.00 5.87 11.68
N ASN A 461 13.25 5.36 11.65
CA ASN A 461 13.56 3.95 11.35
C ASN A 461 13.37 2.98 12.54
N THR A 462 12.80 3.42 13.65
CA THR A 462 12.59 2.56 14.82
C THR A 462 11.40 1.65 14.64
N HIS A 463 11.64 0.38 14.35
CA HIS A 463 10.60 -0.63 14.24
C HIS A 463 9.73 -0.71 15.51
N GLY A 464 8.43 -0.63 15.32
CA GLY A 464 7.45 -0.86 16.39
C GLY A 464 7.22 0.29 17.36
N LYS A 465 7.76 1.50 17.12
CA LYS A 465 7.52 2.68 17.95
C LYS A 465 6.66 3.73 17.23
N TYR A 466 5.71 4.30 17.97
CA TYR A 466 4.68 5.19 17.44
C TYR A 466 4.61 6.50 18.22
N VAL A 467 4.18 7.54 17.51
CA VAL A 467 3.81 8.87 18.05
C VAL A 467 2.45 9.27 17.50
N ILE A 468 1.80 10.28 18.09
CA ILE A 468 0.57 10.85 17.50
C ILE A 468 0.90 11.41 16.11
N ALA A 469 0.11 11.04 15.11
CA ALA A 469 0.34 11.48 13.74
C ALA A 469 0.11 13.01 13.61
N PRO A 470 1.08 13.76 13.08
CA PRO A 470 0.83 15.16 12.69
C PRO A 470 -0.14 15.19 11.50
N PRO A 471 -0.80 16.35 11.25
CA PRO A 471 -1.63 16.50 10.05
C PRO A 471 -0.77 16.28 8.80
N PRO A 472 -1.22 15.39 7.87
CA PRO A 472 -0.45 15.09 6.67
C PRO A 472 -0.37 16.30 5.73
N PRO A 473 0.59 16.33 4.80
CA PRO A 473 0.63 17.35 3.77
C PRO A 473 -0.69 17.41 2.98
N PRO A 474 -1.13 18.59 2.52
CA PRO A 474 -2.31 18.74 1.69
C PRO A 474 -2.25 17.86 0.42
N PRO A 475 -3.25 17.00 0.20
CA PRO A 475 -3.34 16.23 -1.03
C PRO A 475 -3.70 17.12 -2.22
N GLY A 476 -3.45 16.62 -3.42
CA GLY A 476 -3.82 17.35 -4.61
C GLY A 476 -3.81 16.53 -5.89
N ALA A 477 -4.30 17.14 -6.95
CA ALA A 477 -4.29 16.55 -8.28
C ALA A 477 -4.04 17.62 -9.36
N ALA A 478 -3.42 17.20 -10.44
CA ALA A 478 -3.23 18.04 -11.62
C ALA A 478 -3.44 17.22 -12.88
N VAL A 479 -4.13 17.81 -13.84
CA VAL A 479 -4.44 17.21 -15.15
C VAL A 479 -4.04 18.19 -16.24
N LEU A 480 -3.27 17.74 -17.23
CA LEU A 480 -2.94 18.49 -18.43
C LEU A 480 -3.38 17.72 -19.66
N LEU A 481 -4.15 18.34 -20.51
CA LEU A 481 -4.71 17.80 -21.75
C LEU A 481 -4.17 18.57 -22.96
N ASN A 482 -3.86 17.87 -24.05
CA ASN A 482 -3.66 18.51 -25.35
C ASN A 482 -5.03 18.79 -25.98
N VAL A 483 -5.33 20.06 -26.23
CA VAL A 483 -6.62 20.51 -26.76
C VAL A 483 -6.88 20.02 -28.19
N LYS A 484 -5.82 19.90 -29.00
CA LYS A 484 -5.92 19.51 -30.43
C LYS A 484 -6.13 18.00 -30.59
N THR A 485 -5.34 17.20 -29.88
CA THR A 485 -5.31 15.73 -30.05
C THR A 485 -6.21 14.98 -29.08
N GLY A 486 -6.60 15.59 -27.97
CA GLY A 486 -7.32 14.95 -26.87
C GLY A 486 -6.42 14.19 -25.90
N GLU A 487 -5.11 14.14 -26.13
CA GLU A 487 -4.17 13.39 -25.32
C GLU A 487 -4.07 13.90 -23.89
N ILE A 488 -4.05 12.98 -22.93
CA ILE A 488 -3.74 13.26 -21.53
C ILE A 488 -2.21 13.28 -21.40
N LEU A 489 -1.64 14.46 -21.19
CA LEU A 489 -0.20 14.65 -21.05
C LEU A 489 0.28 14.42 -19.62
N ALA A 490 -0.56 14.75 -18.64
CA ALA A 490 -0.33 14.44 -17.22
C ALA A 490 -1.65 14.16 -16.51
N LEU A 491 -1.61 13.21 -15.59
CA LEU A 491 -2.76 12.79 -14.75
C LEU A 491 -2.24 12.46 -13.34
N ALA A 492 -1.86 13.53 -12.63
CA ALA A 492 -1.15 13.45 -11.35
C ALA A 492 -2.11 13.44 -10.16
N SER A 493 -1.86 12.56 -9.21
CA SER A 493 -2.56 12.46 -7.91
C SER A 493 -1.54 12.32 -6.78
N LYS A 494 -1.67 13.13 -5.73
CA LYS A 494 -0.85 13.05 -4.51
C LYS A 494 -1.75 13.02 -3.26
N PRO A 495 -1.35 12.24 -2.22
CA PRO A 495 -0.20 11.34 -2.18
C PRO A 495 -0.34 10.16 -3.15
N ASN A 496 0.79 9.53 -3.45
CA ASN A 496 0.87 8.31 -4.25
C ASN A 496 1.79 7.29 -3.54
N TYR A 497 2.11 6.20 -4.22
CA TYR A 497 2.88 5.09 -3.66
C TYR A 497 3.89 4.56 -4.69
N ASN A 498 4.97 3.92 -4.20
CA ASN A 498 5.94 3.29 -5.06
C ASN A 498 5.40 1.94 -5.57
N LEU A 499 5.28 1.80 -6.88
CA LEU A 499 4.73 0.61 -7.53
C LEU A 499 5.60 -0.64 -7.32
N GLN A 500 6.91 -0.48 -7.20
CA GLN A 500 7.80 -1.61 -6.99
C GLN A 500 7.57 -2.28 -5.62
N ASP A 501 7.14 -1.51 -4.60
CA ASP A 501 6.86 -2.03 -3.26
C ASP A 501 5.56 -2.85 -3.21
N LEU A 502 4.74 -2.80 -4.28
CA LEU A 502 3.49 -3.54 -4.40
C LEU A 502 3.64 -4.84 -5.20
N SER A 503 4.74 -5.01 -5.93
CA SER A 503 4.95 -6.13 -6.84
C SER A 503 6.27 -6.86 -6.54
N PRO A 504 6.29 -8.19 -6.47
CA PRO A 504 5.21 -9.13 -6.75
C PRO A 504 4.22 -9.32 -5.59
N SER A 505 4.57 -8.88 -4.40
CA SER A 505 3.73 -8.96 -3.19
C SER A 505 3.94 -7.73 -2.32
N MET A 506 2.85 -7.20 -1.80
CA MET A 506 2.86 -6.04 -0.91
C MET A 506 3.03 -6.47 0.55
N SER A 507 3.93 -5.81 1.27
CA SER A 507 4.07 -6.01 2.71
C SER A 507 2.89 -5.37 3.46
N GLN A 508 2.58 -5.88 4.65
CA GLN A 508 1.56 -5.27 5.50
C GLN A 508 1.93 -3.82 5.88
N ASP A 509 3.20 -3.54 6.12
CA ASP A 509 3.68 -2.20 6.45
C ASP A 509 3.50 -1.22 5.28
N THR A 510 3.73 -1.66 4.05
CA THR A 510 3.46 -0.87 2.84
C THR A 510 1.97 -0.56 2.72
N PHE A 511 1.12 -1.58 2.88
CA PHE A 511 -0.33 -1.42 2.86
C PHE A 511 -0.81 -0.40 3.90
N ASP A 512 -0.40 -0.59 5.17
CA ASP A 512 -0.79 0.29 6.28
C ASP A 512 -0.32 1.74 6.05
N ASN A 513 0.84 1.94 5.43
CA ASN A 513 1.35 3.29 5.12
C ASN A 513 0.55 3.97 4.01
N ILE A 514 0.16 3.24 2.95
CA ILE A 514 -0.66 3.76 1.85
C ILE A 514 -2.07 4.12 2.37
N GLU A 515 -2.68 3.24 3.19
CA GLU A 515 -3.97 3.49 3.85
C GLU A 515 -3.91 4.75 4.72
N ARG A 516 -2.87 4.87 5.57
CA ARG A 516 -2.66 6.02 6.45
C ARG A 516 -2.63 7.35 5.69
N GLN A 517 -2.04 7.36 4.52
CA GLN A 517 -1.92 8.54 3.67
C GLN A 517 -3.15 8.78 2.77
N GLU A 518 -4.14 7.88 2.79
CA GLU A 518 -5.25 7.85 1.83
C GLU A 518 -4.74 7.90 0.36
N ALA A 519 -3.59 7.23 0.13
CA ALA A 519 -2.87 7.31 -1.13
C ALA A 519 -3.47 6.42 -2.23
N TRP A 520 -4.40 5.51 -1.90
CA TRP A 520 -5.14 4.74 -2.90
C TRP A 520 -6.09 5.60 -3.75
N LEU A 521 -6.48 6.78 -3.26
CA LEU A 521 -7.47 7.61 -3.93
C LEU A 521 -6.89 8.28 -5.18
N PRO A 522 -7.37 7.95 -6.40
CA PRO A 522 -6.89 8.54 -7.63
C PRO A 522 -7.55 9.91 -7.86
N ARG A 523 -7.10 10.90 -7.11
CA ARG A 523 -7.71 12.24 -7.02
C ARG A 523 -7.92 12.92 -8.36
N ALA A 524 -7.06 12.67 -9.33
CA ALA A 524 -7.15 13.30 -10.65
C ALA A 524 -8.45 12.98 -11.42
N TRP A 525 -9.05 11.82 -11.18
CA TRP A 525 -10.34 11.46 -11.80
C TRP A 525 -11.41 11.03 -10.79
N HIS A 526 -11.16 11.21 -9.49
CA HIS A 526 -12.17 10.97 -8.46
C HIS A 526 -13.23 12.08 -8.48
N PRO A 527 -14.52 11.77 -8.68
CA PRO A 527 -15.58 12.76 -8.85
C PRO A 527 -16.19 13.18 -7.51
N GLY A 528 -15.38 13.48 -6.51
CA GLY A 528 -15.85 13.78 -5.15
C GLY A 528 -15.85 15.26 -4.77
N TYR A 529 -15.43 16.16 -5.66
CA TYR A 529 -15.08 17.52 -5.30
C TYR A 529 -16.07 18.55 -5.80
N CYS A 530 -16.41 19.53 -4.95
CA CYS A 530 -17.16 20.72 -5.38
C CYS A 530 -16.28 21.56 -6.31
N PRO A 531 -16.72 21.87 -7.55
CA PRO A 531 -15.90 22.58 -8.52
C PRO A 531 -15.67 24.06 -8.21
N ALA A 532 -16.45 24.65 -7.30
CA ALA A 532 -16.39 26.08 -6.93
C ALA A 532 -16.56 27.03 -8.14
N SER A 533 -15.99 28.21 -8.03
CA SER A 533 -16.11 29.28 -9.04
C SER A 533 -15.74 28.92 -10.49
N PRO A 534 -14.94 27.92 -10.82
CA PRO A 534 -14.86 27.39 -12.19
C PRO A 534 -16.20 27.06 -12.84
N PHE A 535 -17.20 26.64 -12.06
CA PHE A 535 -18.54 26.36 -12.57
C PHE A 535 -19.31 27.65 -12.99
N LYS A 536 -18.90 28.83 -12.54
CA LYS A 536 -19.48 30.11 -13.00
C LYS A 536 -19.37 30.30 -14.52
N LEU A 537 -18.37 29.65 -15.15
CA LEU A 537 -18.26 29.64 -16.60
C LEU A 537 -19.42 28.88 -17.26
N VAL A 538 -19.93 27.80 -16.64
CA VAL A 538 -21.15 27.12 -17.09
C VAL A 538 -22.34 28.05 -16.96
N THR A 539 -22.45 28.76 -15.84
CA THR A 539 -23.56 29.74 -15.56
C THR A 539 -23.51 30.87 -16.56
N ALA A 540 -22.31 31.39 -16.90
CA ALA A 540 -22.12 32.43 -17.91
C ALA A 540 -22.60 31.98 -19.30
N VAL A 541 -22.15 30.77 -19.75
CA VAL A 541 -22.56 30.19 -21.03
C VAL A 541 -24.07 29.98 -21.07
N ALA A 542 -24.67 29.45 -19.99
CA ALA A 542 -26.13 29.27 -19.89
C ALA A 542 -26.90 30.58 -19.99
N ALA A 543 -26.46 31.60 -19.26
CA ALA A 543 -27.12 32.91 -19.25
C ALA A 543 -27.03 33.64 -20.60
N LEU A 544 -25.87 33.59 -21.25
CA LEU A 544 -25.67 34.13 -22.60
C LEU A 544 -26.51 33.38 -23.65
N ARG A 545 -26.60 32.06 -23.56
CA ARG A 545 -27.42 31.23 -24.44
C ARG A 545 -28.90 31.52 -24.31
N ALA A 546 -29.34 31.68 -23.06
CA ALA A 546 -30.75 31.99 -22.75
C ALA A 546 -31.11 33.49 -23.01
N ASN A 547 -30.13 34.31 -23.42
CA ASN A 547 -30.27 35.77 -23.60
C ASN A 547 -30.81 36.49 -22.37
N VAL A 548 -30.58 36.00 -21.16
CA VAL A 548 -30.95 36.62 -19.88
C VAL A 548 -29.96 37.69 -19.44
N VAL A 549 -28.83 37.78 -20.13
CA VAL A 549 -27.81 38.82 -19.96
C VAL A 549 -27.05 39.03 -21.28
N THR A 550 -26.59 40.25 -21.50
CA THR A 550 -25.58 40.57 -22.54
C THR A 550 -24.20 40.72 -21.90
N PRO A 551 -23.09 40.52 -22.65
CA PRO A 551 -21.73 40.67 -22.10
C PRO A 551 -21.48 42.04 -21.44
N GLU A 552 -22.08 43.09 -21.93
CA GLU A 552 -21.85 44.45 -21.48
C GLU A 552 -22.83 44.90 -20.38
N GLU A 553 -23.89 44.14 -20.15
CA GLU A 553 -24.86 44.47 -19.12
C GLU A 553 -24.21 44.50 -17.75
N LYS A 554 -24.43 45.59 -17.04
CA LYS A 554 -23.90 45.80 -15.69
C LYS A 554 -24.93 45.40 -14.62
N LEU A 555 -24.49 44.59 -13.68
CA LEU A 555 -25.21 44.22 -12.45
C LEU A 555 -24.44 44.73 -11.23
N VAL A 556 -25.17 45.10 -10.19
CA VAL A 556 -24.55 45.67 -8.99
C VAL A 556 -24.29 44.62 -7.92
N CYS A 557 -23.05 44.60 -7.42
CA CYS A 557 -22.65 43.78 -6.27
C CYS A 557 -22.48 44.68 -5.04
N ASN A 558 -23.43 44.59 -4.12
CA ASN A 558 -23.38 45.26 -2.81
C ASN A 558 -22.79 44.41 -1.69
N GLY A 559 -22.10 43.31 -2.05
CA GLY A 559 -21.52 42.38 -1.09
C GLY A 559 -22.45 41.22 -0.69
N ILE A 560 -23.75 41.42 -0.72
CA ILE A 560 -24.78 40.45 -0.38
C ILE A 560 -25.96 40.51 -1.37
N TYR A 561 -26.61 39.37 -1.62
CA TYR A 561 -27.78 39.26 -2.46
C TYR A 561 -28.74 38.20 -1.90
N LYS A 562 -29.95 38.60 -1.50
CA LYS A 562 -30.97 37.72 -0.92
C LYS A 562 -30.44 36.84 0.20
N GLY A 563 -29.64 37.39 1.11
CA GLY A 563 -29.02 36.63 2.22
C GLY A 563 -27.74 35.88 1.89
N MET A 564 -27.36 35.81 0.62
CA MET A 564 -26.13 35.10 0.19
C MET A 564 -24.97 36.07 0.00
N GLU A 565 -23.83 35.75 0.61
CA GLU A 565 -22.64 36.62 0.64
C GLU A 565 -21.73 36.43 -0.57
N CYS A 566 -21.22 37.55 -1.06
CA CYS A 566 -20.06 37.55 -1.94
C CYS A 566 -18.78 37.41 -1.12
N HIS A 567 -17.72 36.86 -1.70
CA HIS A 567 -16.42 36.75 -1.02
C HIS A 567 -15.78 38.13 -0.70
N CYS A 568 -16.28 39.22 -1.26
CA CYS A 568 -15.86 40.57 -0.92
C CYS A 568 -16.58 41.17 0.32
N TYR A 569 -17.62 40.50 0.82
CA TYR A 569 -18.35 40.96 1.99
C TYR A 569 -17.43 41.06 3.23
N PRO A 570 -17.55 42.11 4.07
CA PRO A 570 -18.55 43.20 4.07
C PRO A 570 -18.29 44.31 3.03
N GLY A 571 -17.28 44.23 2.19
CA GLY A 571 -17.07 45.12 1.07
C GLY A 571 -18.02 44.84 -0.11
N ARG A 572 -17.80 45.52 -1.24
CA ARG A 572 -18.58 45.38 -2.47
C ARG A 572 -17.71 45.50 -3.70
N HIS A 573 -18.11 44.84 -4.82
CA HIS A 573 -17.47 45.03 -6.11
C HIS A 573 -18.02 46.23 -6.91
N GLY A 574 -19.22 46.69 -6.58
CA GLY A 574 -19.93 47.75 -7.32
C GLY A 574 -20.54 47.24 -8.62
N GLU A 575 -20.60 48.10 -9.64
CA GLU A 575 -21.08 47.72 -10.97
C GLU A 575 -20.11 46.82 -11.71
N MET A 576 -20.62 45.68 -12.19
CA MET A 576 -19.82 44.68 -12.91
C MET A 576 -20.55 44.21 -14.16
N ASN A 577 -19.85 44.17 -15.29
CA ASN A 577 -20.27 43.37 -16.44
C ASN A 577 -19.74 41.93 -16.33
N LEU A 578 -20.11 41.07 -17.28
CA LEU A 578 -19.75 39.67 -17.26
C LEU A 578 -18.22 39.46 -17.14
N ARG A 579 -17.45 40.15 -18.00
CA ARG A 579 -15.98 40.06 -18.04
C ARG A 579 -15.35 40.38 -16.67
N ASN A 580 -15.75 41.47 -16.05
CA ASN A 580 -15.22 41.90 -14.75
C ASN A 580 -15.70 40.96 -13.63
N ALA A 581 -16.92 40.45 -13.68
CA ALA A 581 -17.46 39.52 -12.71
C ALA A 581 -16.73 38.15 -12.75
N GLU A 582 -16.33 37.67 -13.93
CA GLU A 582 -15.50 36.49 -14.09
C GLU A 582 -14.07 36.72 -13.57
N ALA A 583 -13.45 37.87 -13.93
CA ALA A 583 -12.10 38.22 -13.51
C ALA A 583 -11.97 38.32 -11.98
N GLN A 584 -12.93 38.96 -11.33
CA GLN A 584 -13.00 39.17 -9.89
C GLN A 584 -13.73 38.01 -9.15
N SER A 585 -14.31 37.06 -9.90
CA SER A 585 -15.06 35.93 -9.36
C SER A 585 -16.26 36.35 -8.48
N CYS A 586 -17.00 37.41 -8.84
CA CYS A 586 -18.11 37.99 -8.06
C CYS A 586 -19.26 36.96 -7.89
N ASN A 587 -19.61 36.58 -6.64
CA ASN A 587 -20.72 35.65 -6.40
C ASN A 587 -22.08 36.36 -6.68
N VAL A 588 -22.26 37.61 -6.24
CA VAL A 588 -23.53 38.33 -6.37
C VAL A 588 -23.93 38.53 -7.83
N TYR A 589 -22.99 38.74 -8.73
CA TYR A 589 -23.28 38.78 -10.16
C TYR A 589 -23.89 37.46 -10.63
N PHE A 590 -23.28 36.36 -10.26
CA PHE A 590 -23.73 35.00 -10.67
C PHE A 590 -25.00 34.54 -9.94
N PHE A 591 -25.30 35.04 -8.73
CA PHE A 591 -26.59 34.83 -8.10
C PHE A 591 -27.72 35.52 -8.87
N GLN A 592 -27.52 36.76 -9.32
CA GLN A 592 -28.47 37.48 -10.15
C GLN A 592 -28.69 36.77 -11.50
N LEU A 593 -27.65 36.25 -12.12
CA LEU A 593 -27.79 35.40 -13.33
C LEU A 593 -28.57 34.15 -13.07
N ALA A 594 -28.28 33.46 -11.95
CA ALA A 594 -28.94 32.21 -11.58
C ALA A 594 -30.44 32.42 -11.32
N GLU A 595 -30.84 33.51 -10.71
CA GLU A 595 -32.23 33.82 -10.52
C GLU A 595 -32.97 34.10 -11.84
N ARG A 596 -32.34 34.80 -12.76
CA ARG A 596 -32.91 35.06 -14.11
C ARG A 596 -33.00 33.79 -14.94
N LEU A 597 -32.03 32.90 -14.76
CA LEU A 597 -31.90 31.65 -15.54
C LEU A 597 -32.82 30.52 -15.04
N GLY A 598 -32.96 30.43 -13.72
CA GLY A 598 -33.62 29.32 -13.04
C GLY A 598 -32.80 28.03 -13.05
N GLU A 599 -33.17 27.07 -12.19
CA GLU A 599 -32.46 25.81 -12.00
C GLU A 599 -32.47 24.94 -13.24
N LYS A 600 -33.58 24.90 -13.98
CA LYS A 600 -33.75 24.02 -15.12
C LYS A 600 -32.72 24.27 -16.24
N LEU A 601 -32.56 25.52 -16.67
CA LEU A 601 -31.63 25.87 -17.75
C LEU A 601 -30.19 25.73 -17.31
N LEU A 602 -29.87 26.05 -16.06
CA LEU A 602 -28.57 25.90 -15.47
C LEU A 602 -28.10 24.42 -15.45
N ILE A 603 -28.98 23.51 -14.98
CA ILE A 603 -28.75 22.07 -14.93
C ILE A 603 -28.61 21.49 -16.35
N GLN A 604 -29.47 21.90 -17.28
CA GLN A 604 -29.40 21.49 -18.68
C GLN A 604 -28.07 21.87 -19.33
N GLU A 605 -27.57 23.07 -19.08
CA GLU A 605 -26.28 23.50 -19.63
C GLU A 605 -25.11 22.70 -19.01
N ALA A 606 -25.12 22.45 -17.69
CA ALA A 606 -24.12 21.59 -17.03
C ALA A 606 -24.10 20.18 -17.63
N ASN A 607 -25.28 19.60 -17.83
CA ASN A 607 -25.40 18.27 -18.44
C ASN A 607 -24.96 18.27 -19.91
N SER A 608 -25.17 19.39 -20.63
CA SER A 608 -24.72 19.52 -22.03
C SER A 608 -23.20 19.51 -22.16
N PHE A 609 -22.45 19.92 -21.10
CA PHE A 609 -21.01 19.78 -20.99
C PHE A 609 -20.58 18.43 -20.43
N GLY A 610 -21.51 17.47 -20.26
CA GLY A 610 -21.22 16.13 -19.74
C GLY A 610 -20.82 16.08 -18.26
N MET A 611 -21.21 17.07 -17.45
CA MET A 611 -20.83 17.14 -16.02
C MET A 611 -21.61 16.14 -15.14
N ASP A 612 -22.64 15.50 -15.69
CA ASP A 612 -23.38 14.40 -15.07
C ASP A 612 -22.69 13.03 -15.23
N LYS A 613 -21.63 12.97 -16.03
CA LYS A 613 -20.90 11.71 -16.37
C LYS A 613 -19.41 11.85 -16.23
N SER A 614 -18.77 10.77 -15.76
CA SER A 614 -17.30 10.72 -15.76
C SER A 614 -16.75 10.64 -17.19
N PRO A 615 -15.65 11.33 -17.50
CA PRO A 615 -14.95 11.15 -18.76
C PRO A 615 -14.55 9.68 -18.95
N ILE A 616 -14.69 9.17 -20.16
CA ILE A 616 -14.37 7.79 -20.47
C ILE A 616 -12.86 7.69 -20.74
N ILE A 617 -12.17 7.04 -19.83
CA ILE A 617 -10.74 6.72 -19.94
C ILE A 617 -10.51 5.22 -19.66
N PRO A 618 -9.46 4.61 -20.21
CA PRO A 618 -9.17 3.20 -20.01
C PRO A 618 -8.50 2.94 -18.65
N LEU A 619 -9.18 3.28 -17.58
CA LEU A 619 -8.80 3.03 -16.19
C LEU A 619 -9.97 2.39 -15.43
N PRO A 620 -9.72 1.69 -14.32
CA PRO A 620 -10.78 1.10 -13.53
C PRO A 620 -11.84 2.13 -13.11
N ARG A 621 -13.12 1.76 -13.28
CA ARG A 621 -14.23 2.64 -12.87
C ARG A 621 -14.27 2.79 -11.36
N LEU A 622 -14.46 4.02 -10.91
CA LEU A 622 -14.68 4.32 -9.50
C LEU A 622 -16.15 4.07 -9.12
N ARG A 623 -16.38 3.79 -7.84
CA ARG A 623 -17.75 3.59 -7.32
C ARG A 623 -18.57 4.87 -7.32
N ASN A 624 -17.92 6.03 -7.16
CA ASN A 624 -18.59 7.31 -7.13
C ASN A 624 -18.78 7.85 -8.56
N SER A 625 -19.87 8.54 -8.79
CA SER A 625 -20.16 9.26 -10.03
C SER A 625 -20.20 10.77 -9.79
N PRO A 626 -19.90 11.59 -10.80
CA PRO A 626 -20.14 13.03 -10.72
C PRO A 626 -21.62 13.30 -10.46
N ASN A 627 -21.91 14.45 -9.94
CA ASN A 627 -23.27 14.85 -9.61
C ASN A 627 -23.52 16.31 -10.04
N VAL A 628 -24.60 16.49 -10.80
CA VAL A 628 -25.23 17.78 -11.05
C VAL A 628 -26.58 17.71 -10.33
N PRO A 629 -26.72 18.36 -9.17
CA PRO A 629 -27.93 18.24 -8.36
C PRO A 629 -29.12 18.89 -9.06
N ASP A 630 -30.29 18.28 -8.95
CA ASP A 630 -31.57 18.77 -9.40
C ASP A 630 -32.64 18.65 -8.28
N PRO A 631 -33.83 19.17 -8.45
CA PRO A 631 -34.89 19.08 -7.44
C PRO A 631 -35.20 17.63 -7.02
N GLN A 632 -35.15 16.67 -7.95
CA GLN A 632 -35.42 15.27 -7.65
C GLN A 632 -34.31 14.65 -6.81
N TRP A 633 -33.04 14.93 -7.18
CA TRP A 633 -31.88 14.51 -6.41
C TRP A 633 -31.95 15.06 -4.96
N LYS A 634 -32.25 16.36 -4.79
CA LYS A 634 -32.32 16.97 -3.46
C LYS A 634 -33.41 16.30 -2.62
N LYS A 635 -34.61 16.12 -3.18
CA LYS A 635 -35.71 15.43 -2.51
C LYS A 635 -35.35 14.01 -2.07
N LYS A 636 -34.66 13.27 -2.96
CA LYS A 636 -34.27 11.86 -2.70
C LYS A 636 -33.11 11.74 -1.71
N LYS A 637 -32.11 12.63 -1.77
CA LYS A 637 -30.87 12.49 -1.00
C LYS A 637 -30.85 13.30 0.30
N VAL A 638 -31.52 14.42 0.33
CA VAL A 638 -31.55 15.35 1.47
C VAL A 638 -32.92 15.31 2.18
N GLY A 639 -34.00 14.99 1.47
CA GLY A 639 -35.37 14.97 2.00
C GLY A 639 -36.09 16.32 1.92
N GLU A 640 -35.46 17.34 1.34
CA GLU A 640 -35.96 18.72 1.26
C GLU A 640 -36.38 19.08 -0.16
N ASN A 641 -37.26 20.08 -0.28
CA ASN A 641 -37.58 20.68 -1.56
C ASN A 641 -36.47 21.62 -2.03
N TRP A 642 -36.41 21.85 -3.34
CA TRP A 642 -35.47 22.80 -3.92
C TRP A 642 -35.85 24.22 -3.55
N ALA A 643 -34.87 25.01 -3.12
CA ALA A 643 -35.02 26.43 -2.80
C ALA A 643 -34.17 27.30 -3.75
N LEU A 644 -34.40 28.59 -3.75
CA LEU A 644 -33.63 29.54 -4.59
C LEU A 644 -32.14 29.52 -4.23
N GLU A 645 -31.80 29.33 -2.97
CA GLU A 645 -30.45 29.23 -2.46
C GLU A 645 -29.70 27.99 -3.04
N ASP A 646 -30.40 26.91 -3.37
CA ASP A 646 -29.82 25.77 -4.06
C ASP A 646 -29.37 26.16 -5.47
N THR A 647 -30.21 26.92 -6.19
CA THR A 647 -29.87 27.46 -7.52
C THR A 647 -28.66 28.37 -7.44
N PHE A 648 -28.60 29.25 -6.43
CA PHE A 648 -27.44 30.12 -6.19
C PHE A 648 -26.16 29.30 -5.89
N ASN A 649 -26.26 28.28 -5.03
CA ASN A 649 -25.14 27.43 -4.71
C ASN A 649 -24.63 26.66 -5.95
N VAL A 650 -25.52 26.10 -6.74
CA VAL A 650 -25.13 25.41 -8.00
C VAL A 650 -24.47 26.40 -8.95
N ALA A 651 -25.00 27.61 -9.12
CA ALA A 651 -24.45 28.59 -10.04
C ALA A 651 -23.00 29.00 -9.75
N ILE A 652 -22.58 28.90 -8.50
CA ILE A 652 -21.20 29.20 -8.09
C ILE A 652 -20.35 27.93 -7.83
N GLY A 653 -20.87 26.76 -8.19
CA GLY A 653 -20.14 25.51 -8.08
C GLY A 653 -20.08 24.89 -6.69
N GLN A 654 -21.10 25.16 -5.86
CA GLN A 654 -21.23 24.69 -4.49
C GLN A 654 -22.42 23.72 -4.31
N GLY A 655 -22.81 23.45 -3.09
CA GLY A 655 -23.93 22.56 -2.76
C GLY A 655 -23.65 21.10 -3.09
N GLY A 656 -24.59 20.47 -3.80
CA GLY A 656 -24.53 19.05 -4.19
C GLY A 656 -23.65 18.73 -5.40
N LEU A 657 -23.07 19.71 -6.07
CA LEU A 657 -22.20 19.51 -7.22
C LEU A 657 -20.96 18.69 -6.85
N ARG A 658 -20.65 17.69 -7.67
CA ARG A 658 -19.44 16.86 -7.50
C ARG A 658 -18.79 16.59 -8.84
N GLN A 659 -17.51 16.96 -8.98
CA GLN A 659 -16.73 16.84 -10.20
C GLN A 659 -15.33 16.28 -9.90
N SER A 660 -14.65 15.79 -10.92
CA SER A 660 -13.25 15.41 -10.83
C SER A 660 -12.34 16.44 -11.50
N PRO A 661 -11.05 16.53 -11.13
CA PRO A 661 -10.08 17.34 -11.87
C PRO A 661 -10.04 17.03 -13.37
N LEU A 662 -10.12 15.77 -13.75
CA LEU A 662 -10.18 15.38 -15.16
C LEU A 662 -11.41 15.96 -15.88
N GLN A 663 -12.61 15.91 -15.24
CA GLN A 663 -13.81 16.49 -15.81
C GLN A 663 -13.67 18.02 -15.99
N MET A 664 -13.06 18.68 -14.99
CA MET A 664 -12.85 20.12 -15.04
C MET A 664 -11.78 20.51 -16.07
N ALA A 665 -10.77 19.67 -16.30
CA ALA A 665 -9.80 19.84 -17.40
C ALA A 665 -10.48 19.65 -18.77
N CYS A 666 -11.34 18.64 -18.91
CA CYS A 666 -12.14 18.42 -20.11
C CYS A 666 -13.07 19.62 -20.38
N PHE A 667 -13.68 20.19 -19.35
CA PHE A 667 -14.49 21.40 -19.49
C PHE A 667 -13.65 22.60 -19.96
N ALA A 668 -12.46 22.82 -19.39
CA ALA A 668 -11.53 23.86 -19.86
C ALA A 668 -11.11 23.65 -21.33
N ALA A 669 -10.84 22.40 -21.72
CA ALA A 669 -10.52 22.04 -23.09
C ALA A 669 -11.73 22.22 -24.03
N ALA A 670 -12.94 21.93 -23.57
CA ALA A 670 -14.18 22.16 -24.30
C ALA A 670 -14.39 23.65 -24.61
N LEU A 671 -14.18 24.52 -23.60
CA LEU A 671 -14.21 25.97 -23.80
C LEU A 671 -13.15 26.44 -24.78
N ALA A 672 -11.91 25.95 -24.67
CA ALA A 672 -10.81 26.26 -25.57
C ALA A 672 -11.10 25.89 -27.03
N LYS A 673 -11.73 24.75 -27.24
CA LYS A 673 -12.10 24.19 -28.55
C LYS A 673 -13.45 24.71 -29.03
N GLN A 674 -14.20 25.39 -28.18
CA GLN A 674 -15.58 25.81 -28.39
C GLN A 674 -16.56 24.67 -28.71
N ASP A 675 -16.27 23.50 -28.17
CA ASP A 675 -17.11 22.31 -28.24
C ASP A 675 -17.76 22.03 -26.87
N LYS A 676 -18.93 21.40 -26.83
CA LYS A 676 -19.62 21.03 -25.58
C LYS A 676 -18.96 19.88 -24.84
N ILE A 677 -18.41 18.92 -25.55
CA ILE A 677 -17.84 17.71 -24.96
C ILE A 677 -16.42 17.51 -25.48
N PHE A 678 -15.50 17.29 -24.55
CA PHE A 678 -14.11 16.95 -24.85
C PHE A 678 -13.84 15.50 -24.44
N HIS A 679 -13.24 14.72 -25.34
CA HIS A 679 -12.94 13.32 -25.15
C HIS A 679 -11.44 13.13 -24.87
N PRO A 680 -11.05 12.85 -23.63
CA PRO A 680 -9.65 12.63 -23.29
C PRO A 680 -9.17 11.25 -23.78
N LYS A 681 -7.91 11.18 -24.24
CA LYS A 681 -7.25 9.94 -24.71
C LYS A 681 -6.04 9.66 -23.84
N LEU A 682 -5.96 8.43 -23.32
CA LEU A 682 -4.83 7.98 -22.48
C LEU A 682 -3.88 7.02 -23.23
N ILE A 683 -4.38 6.38 -24.29
CA ILE A 683 -3.62 5.47 -25.16
C ILE A 683 -3.41 6.11 -26.50
N LYS A 684 -2.17 6.04 -27.04
CA LYS A 684 -1.77 6.69 -28.30
C LYS A 684 -2.41 6.03 -29.52
N SER A 685 -2.45 4.71 -29.56
CA SER A 685 -3.06 3.91 -30.63
C SER A 685 -4.19 3.04 -30.09
N ASP A 686 -5.35 3.63 -29.81
CA ASP A 686 -6.54 2.85 -29.44
C ASP A 686 -7.34 2.53 -30.71
N SER A 687 -6.94 1.48 -31.43
CA SER A 687 -7.65 0.98 -32.61
C SER A 687 -9.03 0.41 -32.29
N HIS A 688 -9.34 0.22 -31.01
CA HIS A 688 -10.60 -0.38 -30.53
C HIS A 688 -11.68 0.64 -30.13
N ARG A 689 -11.35 1.94 -30.14
CA ARG A 689 -12.33 2.99 -29.81
C ARG A 689 -12.29 4.14 -30.81
N SER A 690 -13.12 4.07 -31.82
CA SER A 690 -13.52 5.27 -32.55
C SER A 690 -14.52 6.04 -31.67
N TYR A 691 -14.06 7.11 -31.03
CA TYR A 691 -14.99 8.08 -30.47
C TYR A 691 -15.73 8.73 -31.63
N PRO A 692 -17.08 8.83 -31.59
CA PRO A 692 -17.79 9.56 -32.61
C PRO A 692 -17.31 11.03 -32.53
N ILE A 693 -16.53 11.46 -33.51
CA ILE A 693 -16.02 12.83 -33.68
C ILE A 693 -17.15 13.70 -34.26
N SER A 694 -18.29 13.71 -33.64
CA SER A 694 -19.27 14.75 -33.96
C SER A 694 -18.98 15.92 -33.04
N ALA A 695 -18.26 16.92 -33.56
CA ALA A 695 -18.15 18.21 -32.91
C ALA A 695 -19.55 18.72 -32.54
N ARG A 696 -19.74 19.06 -31.27
CA ARG A 696 -20.97 19.64 -30.75
C ARG A 696 -20.67 21.07 -30.32
N PRO A 697 -20.74 22.06 -31.26
CA PRO A 697 -20.34 23.42 -30.93
C PRO A 697 -21.11 23.95 -29.69
N ILE A 698 -20.45 24.74 -28.88
CA ILE A 698 -21.09 25.42 -27.75
C ILE A 698 -22.29 26.24 -28.25
N GLY A 699 -22.21 26.79 -29.47
CA GLY A 699 -23.35 27.43 -30.11
C GLY A 699 -23.66 28.83 -29.52
N LEU A 700 -22.68 29.50 -28.95
CA LEU A 700 -22.73 30.93 -28.65
C LEU A 700 -22.26 31.75 -29.87
N SER A 701 -22.70 32.99 -29.97
CA SER A 701 -22.13 33.96 -30.91
C SER A 701 -20.64 34.17 -30.61
N LYS A 702 -19.85 34.51 -31.63
CA LYS A 702 -18.43 34.78 -31.46
C LYS A 702 -18.20 35.90 -30.41
N ALA A 703 -19.04 36.92 -30.37
CA ALA A 703 -18.95 38.01 -29.39
C ALA A 703 -19.18 37.47 -27.94
N ASN A 704 -20.21 36.67 -27.72
CA ASN A 704 -20.49 36.06 -26.41
C ASN A 704 -19.35 35.12 -25.95
N MET A 705 -18.84 34.28 -26.86
CA MET A 705 -17.74 33.38 -26.51
C MET A 705 -16.45 34.16 -26.21
N THR A 706 -16.16 35.23 -27.00
CA THR A 706 -15.02 36.09 -26.74
C THR A 706 -15.14 36.79 -25.38
N ALA A 707 -16.33 37.20 -24.95
CA ALA A 707 -16.54 37.80 -23.64
C ALA A 707 -16.19 36.85 -22.48
N VAL A 708 -16.62 35.61 -22.57
CA VAL A 708 -16.25 34.56 -21.57
C VAL A 708 -14.73 34.33 -21.55
N ILE A 709 -14.11 34.15 -22.71
CA ILE A 709 -12.65 33.93 -22.80
C ILE A 709 -11.87 35.13 -22.27
N ASN A 710 -12.31 36.36 -22.60
CA ASN A 710 -11.67 37.57 -22.11
C ASN A 710 -11.81 37.71 -20.58
N GLY A 711 -12.94 37.32 -19.99
CA GLY A 711 -13.12 37.28 -18.53
C GLY A 711 -12.14 36.31 -17.87
N MET A 712 -11.92 35.11 -18.47
CA MET A 712 -10.92 34.16 -18.03
C MET A 712 -9.48 34.68 -18.19
N HIS A 713 -9.17 35.39 -19.28
CA HIS A 713 -7.86 36.01 -19.49
C HIS A 713 -7.61 37.14 -18.50
N ASP A 714 -8.61 37.99 -18.25
CA ASP A 714 -8.50 39.05 -17.26
C ASP A 714 -8.28 38.50 -15.84
N ALA A 715 -8.84 37.32 -15.52
CA ALA A 715 -8.57 36.65 -14.24
C ALA A 715 -7.09 36.33 -14.04
N THR A 716 -6.36 35.98 -15.10
CA THR A 716 -4.92 35.63 -15.03
C THR A 716 -4.00 36.85 -15.14
N THR A 717 -4.45 37.94 -15.73
CA THR A 717 -3.66 39.16 -15.89
C THR A 717 -3.82 40.12 -14.71
N LYS A 718 -5.03 40.45 -14.32
CA LYS A 718 -5.36 41.44 -13.27
C LYS A 718 -6.27 40.92 -12.15
N GLY A 719 -6.85 39.73 -12.31
CA GLY A 719 -7.83 39.16 -11.40
C GLY A 719 -7.27 38.17 -10.38
N THR A 720 -8.13 37.21 -10.00
CA THR A 720 -7.87 36.23 -8.94
C THR A 720 -6.78 35.21 -9.26
N ALA A 721 -6.41 35.04 -10.54
CA ALA A 721 -5.44 34.07 -11.02
C ALA A 721 -4.09 34.66 -11.47
N LYS A 722 -3.78 35.92 -11.11
CA LYS A 722 -2.57 36.66 -11.56
C LYS A 722 -1.23 35.92 -11.29
N ARG A 723 -1.20 34.96 -10.38
CA ARG A 723 -0.01 34.10 -10.09
C ARG A 723 0.27 33.06 -11.19
N CYS A 724 -0.64 32.86 -12.14
CA CYS A 724 -0.42 32.00 -13.29
C CYS A 724 0.32 32.65 -14.44
N LYS A 725 0.59 33.97 -14.36
CA LYS A 725 1.24 34.72 -15.42
C LYS A 725 2.58 34.10 -15.82
N ILE A 726 2.73 33.79 -17.10
CA ILE A 726 3.97 33.36 -17.77
C ILE A 726 4.29 34.40 -18.82
N GLU A 727 5.54 34.82 -18.86
CA GLU A 727 5.97 35.81 -19.85
C GLU A 727 5.85 35.23 -21.25
N GLY A 728 5.32 36.03 -22.19
CA GLY A 728 5.09 35.61 -23.54
C GLY A 728 3.94 34.64 -23.78
N ILE A 729 3.18 34.18 -22.73
CA ILE A 729 2.08 33.24 -22.89
C ILE A 729 0.80 33.79 -22.30
N GLU A 730 -0.18 34.02 -23.19
CA GLU A 730 -1.52 34.40 -22.74
C GLU A 730 -2.32 33.19 -22.23
N ILE A 731 -2.80 33.28 -21.00
CA ILE A 731 -3.52 32.18 -20.33
C ILE A 731 -4.95 32.65 -20.04
N ALA A 732 -5.93 31.84 -20.41
CA ALA A 732 -7.30 31.98 -19.95
C ALA A 732 -7.53 31.03 -18.77
N GLY A 733 -7.92 31.55 -17.61
CA GLY A 733 -8.06 30.71 -16.43
C GLY A 733 -9.10 31.20 -15.42
N LYS A 734 -9.52 30.30 -14.54
CA LYS A 734 -10.47 30.59 -13.47
C LYS A 734 -10.05 29.90 -12.19
N THR A 735 -9.94 30.67 -11.12
CA THR A 735 -9.73 30.13 -9.77
C THR A 735 -11.03 29.77 -9.10
N GLY A 736 -10.96 28.84 -8.16
CA GLY A 736 -12.05 28.55 -7.25
C GLY A 736 -11.54 28.23 -5.85
N THR A 737 -12.40 28.53 -4.88
CA THR A 737 -12.22 28.07 -3.50
C THR A 737 -13.58 27.56 -3.05
N ALA A 738 -13.71 26.24 -2.87
CA ALA A 738 -14.91 25.62 -2.36
C ALA A 738 -14.77 25.35 -0.87
N GLN A 739 -15.83 25.62 -0.13
CA GLN A 739 -15.97 25.11 1.22
C GLN A 739 -16.42 23.64 1.16
N TRP A 740 -15.79 22.78 1.95
CA TRP A 740 -16.23 21.41 2.09
C TRP A 740 -16.02 20.93 3.53
N ARG A 741 -16.77 19.88 3.91
CA ARG A 741 -16.63 19.30 5.24
C ARG A 741 -15.95 17.94 5.14
N ASN A 742 -14.85 17.79 5.85
CA ASN A 742 -14.19 16.51 6.07
C ASN A 742 -13.96 16.30 7.57
N HIS A 743 -14.35 15.14 8.08
CA HIS A 743 -14.25 14.82 9.51
C HIS A 743 -14.83 15.87 10.48
N ASN A 744 -15.92 16.55 10.08
CA ASN A 744 -16.58 17.68 10.78
C ASN A 744 -15.78 18.99 10.83
N MET A 745 -14.63 19.07 10.17
CA MET A 745 -13.92 20.31 9.95
C MET A 745 -14.44 21.00 8.69
N GLN A 746 -14.59 22.31 8.75
CA GLN A 746 -14.82 23.12 7.56
C GLN A 746 -13.47 23.44 6.92
N LEU A 747 -13.26 22.90 5.74
CA LEU A 747 -12.02 22.97 4.99
C LEU A 747 -12.25 23.65 3.64
N ASN A 748 -11.18 23.96 2.95
CA ASN A 748 -11.24 24.54 1.62
C ASN A 748 -10.64 23.59 0.58
N LEU A 749 -11.24 23.61 -0.62
CA LEU A 749 -10.66 23.05 -1.86
C LEU A 749 -10.21 24.22 -2.74
N ALA A 750 -8.96 24.25 -3.13
CA ALA A 750 -8.44 25.22 -4.07
C ALA A 750 -8.44 24.66 -5.47
N TRP A 751 -9.03 25.41 -6.41
CA TRP A 751 -9.09 25.07 -7.82
C TRP A 751 -8.42 26.10 -8.70
N PHE A 752 -7.83 25.63 -9.76
CA PHE A 752 -7.52 26.39 -10.96
C PHE A 752 -7.88 25.55 -12.18
N ILE A 753 -8.62 26.12 -13.12
CA ILE A 753 -8.79 25.55 -14.45
C ILE A 753 -8.42 26.60 -15.51
N GLY A 754 -7.97 26.18 -16.67
CA GLY A 754 -7.65 27.10 -17.75
C GLY A 754 -7.07 26.41 -18.98
N PHE A 755 -6.73 27.22 -19.96
CA PHE A 755 -6.07 26.77 -21.18
C PHE A 755 -5.09 27.85 -21.68
N ALA A 756 -4.17 27.44 -22.50
CA ALA A 756 -3.14 28.31 -23.09
C ALA A 756 -2.61 27.72 -24.40
N PRO A 757 -2.15 28.61 -25.33
CA PRO A 757 -2.36 30.06 -25.39
C PRO A 757 -3.81 30.42 -25.65
N VAL A 758 -4.21 31.67 -25.37
CA VAL A 758 -5.61 32.12 -25.55
C VAL A 758 -6.01 32.11 -27.05
N GLN A 759 -5.13 32.58 -27.93
CA GLN A 759 -5.45 32.72 -29.35
C GLN A 759 -5.45 31.40 -30.14
N ASN A 760 -4.55 30.47 -29.76
CA ASN A 760 -4.45 29.15 -30.39
C ASN A 760 -4.23 28.11 -29.31
N PRO A 761 -5.30 27.66 -28.65
CA PRO A 761 -5.20 26.78 -27.50
C PRO A 761 -4.50 25.44 -27.83
N GLU A 762 -3.46 25.13 -27.06
CA GLU A 762 -2.70 23.89 -27.19
C GLU A 762 -2.97 22.95 -26.03
N VAL A 763 -3.01 23.52 -24.81
CA VAL A 763 -3.22 22.73 -23.62
C VAL A 763 -4.30 23.31 -22.73
N ALA A 764 -5.02 22.40 -22.05
CA ALA A 764 -5.96 22.73 -20.99
C ALA A 764 -5.54 22.04 -19.69
N ILE A 765 -5.73 22.74 -18.58
CA ILE A 765 -5.25 22.29 -17.27
C ILE A 765 -6.35 22.40 -16.21
N ALA A 766 -6.34 21.47 -15.25
CA ALA A 766 -7.04 21.60 -14.00
C ALA A 766 -6.12 21.19 -12.84
N VAL A 767 -6.14 21.99 -11.78
CA VAL A 767 -5.41 21.71 -10.53
C VAL A 767 -6.35 21.81 -9.36
N LEU A 768 -6.24 20.83 -8.46
CA LEU A 768 -6.96 20.75 -7.19
C LEU A 768 -5.96 20.60 -6.05
N ILE A 769 -6.15 21.35 -4.96
CA ILE A 769 -5.47 21.15 -3.66
C ILE A 769 -6.53 21.04 -2.57
N GLU A 770 -6.43 20.03 -1.71
CA GLU A 770 -7.33 19.77 -0.60
C GLU A 770 -6.75 20.31 0.72
N GLY A 771 -7.51 21.05 1.50
CA GLY A 771 -7.14 21.42 2.87
C GLY A 771 -7.32 20.22 3.81
N ILE A 772 -6.45 20.11 4.79
CA ILE A 772 -6.46 19.07 5.84
C ILE A 772 -6.89 19.65 7.19
N ILE A 773 -6.47 20.87 7.47
CA ILE A 773 -6.85 21.62 8.68
C ILE A 773 -7.24 23.06 8.29
N PRO A 774 -8.04 23.76 9.09
CA PRO A 774 -8.44 25.14 8.78
C PRO A 774 -7.26 26.09 8.58
N GLN A 775 -6.15 25.88 9.29
CA GLN A 775 -4.92 26.68 9.18
C GLN A 775 -4.19 26.56 7.82
N ASP A 776 -4.55 25.63 6.95
CA ASP A 776 -3.87 25.44 5.67
C ASP A 776 -4.03 26.64 4.72
N HIS A 777 -5.03 27.49 4.97
CA HIS A 777 -5.32 28.68 4.16
C HIS A 777 -5.37 28.39 2.65
N ILE A 778 -5.98 27.24 2.30
CA ILE A 778 -6.11 26.77 0.92
C ILE A 778 -7.03 27.70 0.13
N GLN A 779 -6.48 28.30 -0.94
CA GLN A 779 -7.21 29.20 -1.86
C GLN A 779 -6.71 29.02 -3.30
N GLY A 780 -7.62 29.08 -4.27
CA GLY A 780 -7.31 28.84 -5.69
C GLY A 780 -6.15 29.68 -6.21
N GLY A 781 -6.18 31.01 -5.94
CA GLY A 781 -5.13 31.92 -6.37
C GLY A 781 -3.80 31.77 -5.64
N LEU A 782 -3.80 31.19 -4.42
CA LEU A 782 -2.60 31.07 -3.60
C LEU A 782 -1.91 29.71 -3.74
N THR A 783 -2.68 28.64 -3.94
CA THR A 783 -2.16 27.27 -3.89
C THR A 783 -2.30 26.53 -5.22
N ALA A 784 -3.47 26.54 -5.88
CA ALA A 784 -3.65 25.82 -7.15
C ALA A 784 -3.00 26.55 -8.34
N THR A 785 -3.10 27.87 -8.39
CA THR A 785 -2.59 28.68 -9.49
C THR A 785 -1.06 28.57 -9.68
N PRO A 786 -0.20 28.62 -8.63
CA PRO A 786 1.25 28.43 -8.83
C PRO A 786 1.62 27.05 -9.37
N VAL A 787 0.91 25.98 -8.95
CA VAL A 787 1.12 24.63 -9.49
C VAL A 787 0.77 24.58 -10.97
N ALA A 788 -0.36 25.20 -11.37
CA ALA A 788 -0.72 25.30 -12.77
C ALA A 788 0.34 26.05 -13.59
N LYS A 789 0.88 27.15 -13.03
CA LYS A 789 1.98 27.91 -13.67
C LYS A 789 3.19 27.01 -13.91
N ASP A 790 3.67 26.29 -12.90
CA ASP A 790 4.86 25.42 -13.02
C ASP A 790 4.66 24.39 -14.15
N ILE A 791 3.49 23.78 -14.24
CA ILE A 791 3.16 22.75 -15.25
C ILE A 791 3.07 23.36 -16.66
N LEU A 792 2.37 24.47 -16.83
CA LEU A 792 2.23 25.17 -18.11
C LEU A 792 3.60 25.67 -18.61
N GLN A 793 4.39 26.28 -17.74
CA GLN A 793 5.73 26.73 -18.06
C GLN A 793 6.62 25.59 -18.51
N ALA A 794 6.59 24.44 -17.81
CA ALA A 794 7.35 23.25 -18.21
C ALA A 794 6.92 22.74 -19.60
N TYR A 795 5.62 22.69 -19.89
CA TYR A 795 5.10 22.29 -21.18
C TYR A 795 5.63 23.19 -22.31
N PHE A 796 5.50 24.52 -22.18
CA PHE A 796 5.92 25.46 -23.20
C PHE A 796 7.45 25.49 -23.37
N THR A 797 8.20 25.39 -22.29
CA THR A 797 9.67 25.29 -22.35
C THR A 797 10.12 24.05 -23.09
N LYS A 798 9.51 22.85 -22.75
CA LYS A 798 9.86 21.58 -23.39
C LYS A 798 9.60 21.62 -24.91
N ASN A 799 8.49 22.18 -25.33
CA ASN A 799 8.10 22.18 -26.73
C ASN A 799 8.69 23.36 -27.54
N LYS A 800 9.61 24.14 -26.94
CA LYS A 800 10.26 25.29 -27.56
C LYS A 800 9.27 26.25 -28.24
N ILE A 801 8.09 26.39 -27.66
CA ILE A 801 7.10 27.34 -28.12
C ILE A 801 7.54 28.68 -27.55
N SER A 802 8.54 29.30 -28.23
CA SER A 802 8.82 30.70 -28.06
C SER A 802 7.71 31.48 -28.78
N LEU A 803 7.10 32.33 -28.04
CA LEU A 803 6.20 33.30 -28.61
C LEU A 803 7.08 34.39 -29.26
N GLU A 804 7.33 34.28 -30.52
CA GLU A 804 7.63 35.44 -31.35
C GLU A 804 6.37 36.29 -31.54
#